data_844ae9558d6e6cdb1cc8b1d0a54602c3
#
_entry.id   844ae9558d6e6cdb1cc8b1d0a54602c3
#
_cell.length_a   1.000
_cell.length_b   1.000
_cell.length_c   1.000
_cell.angle_alpha   90.00
_cell.angle_beta   90.00
_cell.angle_gamma   90.00
#
_symmetry.space_group_name_H-M   'P 1'
#
loop_
_entity.id
_entity.type
_entity.pdbx_description
1 polymer ?
#
loop_
_entity_poly.entity_id
_entity_poly.type
_entity_poly.pdbx_seq_one_letter_code
_entity_poly.pdbx_strand_id
1 'polypeptide(L)'
;MYLRRVSLAAVAVALLAPAIAVAQAAEPTAGATPDAAPAASGGLDDIVVTARRTSESLQTVPVAVTALSGAFLEQQNVRDVSTVPQFTPNLTIKQQSGSPTAASVFIRGIGNQEPSSVAEQGVGIYLDGVYVARSAGAIFDLVDLERIEVLRGPQGTLFGRNTVGGAIQLVSKKPSNDFHVEGRAGFGRYDDWFARARVDTGYIGGSPIKASISAMHRQRNGFVDNLLTKDSRDPGALNGDAVMANVQADLGDVTVNYAFDYNDRRGASPYFQTIVATDATKAYFGRSEALGGDPYIVSRDRLGSGLQAGFVDRKGDLRYDGRSKVQGHSVTIAYEPLDVLTLKSITAYRKFSQDTILTLNGNGNLRGVVFDPTSPTLTSVQTVSPYTGNNAPQRQWQFSQEFQALGTAGEFSYVGGFYYFYEKAYETNRQSLTLVAPVAALPFYGIPADTAAAVASLNPGLDLIGLNSNPVQAFKGTAESMAVFGQVSWKPQALDEKLELTGGIRYTSDVKTILLRGDVQPNQSGRANFENVSYLASVNYRFTPGIMAYARFSTGYRSGGFNPRAVTLNAFDPEEATSYEIGLKSEFFDRRLRLNLAAFQTDYDNLQVNQFASGSSGATSLVVNAGKVRFRGVEAELTAVPIRKITIDASAGYTKPDFKQFLYRDPATNEIVDVAREAHMPQVSKLNAHVGAQYATDITAGTLTARVDYAYRSKIIFYPLDRTSPFNNDIAARPDHNLRARLSLSDITLGAGKMEVGIWGDNLTNQKNIDFAIDFSGLGYAGASFKQPRTYGVDAKISF
;
A
#
# COMPACT_ATOMS: atom_id res chain seq x y z
N MET A 1 22.13 -28.85 9.59
CA MET A 1 22.04 -29.45 8.24
C MET A 1 21.15 -28.57 7.37
N TYR A 2 21.60 -27.32 7.13
CA TYR A 2 20.88 -26.26 6.44
C TYR A 2 21.77 -25.55 5.41
N LEU A 3 22.25 -26.34 4.44
CA LEU A 3 22.99 -25.83 3.26
C LEU A 3 22.39 -26.43 1.98
N ARG A 4 21.09 -26.20 1.75
CA ARG A 4 20.49 -26.50 0.45
C ARG A 4 19.30 -25.57 0.20
N ARG A 5 19.59 -24.43 -0.37
CA ARG A 5 18.88 -23.60 -1.35
C ARG A 5 19.48 -22.19 -1.30
N VAL A 6 20.70 -22.06 -1.78
CA VAL A 6 21.18 -20.80 -2.35
C VAL A 6 20.34 -20.64 -3.62
N SER A 7 19.47 -19.64 -3.66
CA SER A 7 18.65 -19.36 -4.83
C SER A 7 19.58 -19.10 -6.02
N LEU A 8 19.18 -19.56 -7.20
CA LEU A 8 19.91 -19.40 -8.48
C LEU A 8 20.36 -17.94 -8.76
N ALA A 9 19.74 -16.93 -8.15
CA ALA A 9 20.12 -15.53 -8.29
C ALA A 9 21.50 -15.18 -7.70
N ALA A 10 21.91 -15.84 -6.60
CA ALA A 10 23.23 -15.58 -5.99
C ALA A 10 24.36 -16.28 -6.75
N VAL A 11 24.08 -17.37 -7.45
CA VAL A 11 25.05 -18.11 -8.26
C VAL A 11 25.30 -17.42 -9.60
N ALA A 12 24.35 -16.70 -10.16
CA ALA A 12 24.52 -15.95 -11.42
C ALA A 12 25.49 -14.76 -11.30
N VAL A 13 25.60 -14.14 -10.13
CA VAL A 13 26.52 -13.01 -9.89
C VAL A 13 27.98 -13.50 -9.68
N ALA A 14 28.17 -14.72 -9.16
CA ALA A 14 29.50 -15.28 -8.93
C ALA A 14 30.13 -15.93 -10.18
N LEU A 15 29.35 -16.24 -11.22
CA LEU A 15 29.82 -16.90 -12.44
C LEU A 15 30.07 -15.95 -13.64
N LEU A 16 29.80 -14.65 -13.50
CA LEU A 16 29.97 -13.65 -14.55
C LEU A 16 31.30 -12.84 -14.46
N ALA A 17 32.21 -13.19 -13.59
CA ALA A 17 33.55 -12.65 -13.59
C ALA A 17 34.52 -13.82 -13.67
N PRO A 18 35.12 -14.23 -14.77
CA PRO A 18 36.00 -13.44 -15.62
C PRO A 18 35.98 -13.84 -17.11
N ALA A 19 35.56 -13.01 -17.97
CA ALA A 19 35.93 -13.08 -19.40
C ALA A 19 35.80 -11.70 -20.06
N ILE A 20 36.51 -10.71 -19.52
CA ILE A 20 36.81 -9.48 -20.26
C ILE A 20 38.24 -9.65 -20.75
N ALA A 21 38.42 -10.36 -21.84
CA ALA A 21 39.63 -10.34 -22.64
C ALA A 21 39.51 -9.16 -23.60
N VAL A 22 40.32 -8.17 -23.36
CA VAL A 22 40.89 -7.13 -24.21
C VAL A 22 40.48 -7.26 -25.69
N ALA A 23 39.60 -6.38 -26.14
CA ALA A 23 39.53 -5.96 -27.54
C ALA A 23 40.36 -4.66 -27.68
N GLN A 24 41.37 -4.73 -28.47
CA GLN A 24 42.30 -3.66 -28.77
C GLN A 24 41.58 -2.51 -29.50
N ALA A 25 41.72 -1.30 -28.96
CA ALA A 25 41.16 -0.10 -29.53
C ALA A 25 41.82 0.25 -30.88
N ALA A 26 40.98 0.51 -31.87
CA ALA A 26 41.36 1.30 -33.03
C ALA A 26 41.22 2.78 -32.68
N GLU A 27 42.23 3.59 -33.03
CA GLU A 27 42.25 5.03 -32.77
C GLU A 27 41.11 5.75 -33.48
N PRO A 28 40.37 6.65 -32.82
CA PRO A 28 39.39 7.49 -33.49
C PRO A 28 40.06 8.71 -34.13
N THR A 29 39.78 8.92 -35.41
CA THR A 29 40.05 10.17 -36.13
C THR A 29 39.33 11.35 -35.47
N ALA A 30 40.08 12.42 -35.24
CA ALA A 30 39.64 13.70 -34.68
C ALA A 30 38.49 14.35 -35.47
N GLY A 31 37.47 14.80 -34.75
CA GLY A 31 36.52 15.74 -35.29
C GLY A 31 35.12 15.68 -34.77
N ALA A 32 34.92 15.89 -33.48
CA ALA A 32 33.73 16.52 -32.92
C ALA A 32 34.02 16.90 -31.46
N THR A 33 34.02 18.17 -31.15
CA THR A 33 34.11 18.68 -29.79
C THR A 33 32.95 18.12 -28.98
N PRO A 34 33.18 17.50 -27.80
CA PRO A 34 32.11 17.13 -26.93
C PRO A 34 31.38 18.39 -26.46
N ASP A 35 30.08 18.41 -26.64
CA ASP A 35 29.23 19.38 -25.97
C ASP A 35 29.56 19.40 -24.48
N ALA A 36 29.98 20.57 -24.02
CA ALA A 36 30.30 20.75 -22.61
C ALA A 36 29.10 20.34 -21.76
N ALA A 37 29.29 19.37 -20.89
CA ALA A 37 28.32 19.08 -19.85
C ALA A 37 27.84 20.41 -19.23
N PRO A 38 26.52 20.63 -19.07
CA PRO A 38 26.04 21.88 -18.51
C PRO A 38 26.69 22.06 -17.14
N ALA A 39 27.36 23.21 -16.97
CA ALA A 39 27.98 23.60 -15.72
C ALA A 39 26.93 23.42 -14.63
N ALA A 40 27.25 22.68 -13.59
CA ALA A 40 26.37 22.40 -12.46
C ALA A 40 25.81 23.72 -11.93
N SER A 41 24.61 24.08 -12.35
CA SER A 41 23.85 25.18 -11.77
C SER A 41 23.67 24.82 -10.30
N GLY A 42 24.09 25.64 -9.36
CA GLY A 42 24.00 25.34 -7.92
C GLY A 42 22.57 25.32 -7.38
N GLY A 43 21.57 25.09 -8.24
CA GLY A 43 20.15 25.01 -7.96
C GLY A 43 19.63 23.55 -7.92
N LEU A 44 18.40 23.37 -7.51
CA LEU A 44 17.69 22.09 -7.47
C LEU A 44 17.44 21.57 -8.90
N ASP A 45 17.57 20.26 -9.07
CA ASP A 45 17.25 19.59 -10.32
C ASP A 45 15.74 19.70 -10.62
N ASP A 46 15.41 19.72 -11.91
CA ASP A 46 14.02 19.62 -12.35
C ASP A 46 13.51 18.18 -12.14
N ILE A 47 12.32 18.06 -11.57
CA ILE A 47 11.67 16.76 -11.33
C ILE A 47 10.59 16.60 -12.39
N VAL A 48 10.75 15.62 -13.26
CA VAL A 48 9.74 15.24 -14.25
C VAL A 48 8.71 14.32 -13.64
N VAL A 49 7.43 14.58 -13.89
CA VAL A 49 6.29 13.76 -13.46
C VAL A 49 5.38 13.42 -14.64
N THR A 50 4.58 12.37 -14.47
CA THR A 50 3.63 11.90 -15.49
C THR A 50 2.16 12.07 -15.04
N ALA A 51 1.90 13.06 -14.19
CA ALA A 51 0.62 13.32 -13.55
C ALA A 51 -0.54 13.57 -14.53
N ARG A 52 -0.27 14.06 -15.72
CA ARG A 52 -1.26 14.29 -16.80
C ARG A 52 -1.11 13.32 -17.99
N ARG A 53 -0.51 12.14 -17.79
CA ARG A 53 -0.18 11.15 -18.84
C ARG A 53 0.89 11.60 -19.83
N THR A 54 1.42 12.79 -19.68
CA THR A 54 2.55 13.38 -20.40
C THR A 54 3.70 13.65 -19.43
N SER A 55 4.93 13.62 -19.92
CA SER A 55 6.12 13.98 -19.13
C SER A 55 6.21 15.49 -18.99
N GLU A 56 6.10 16.00 -17.79
CA GLU A 56 6.09 17.43 -17.50
C GLU A 56 6.92 17.74 -16.25
N SER A 57 7.43 18.98 -16.14
CA SER A 57 8.07 19.44 -14.91
C SER A 57 7.08 19.49 -13.75
N LEU A 58 7.50 19.01 -12.57
CA LEU A 58 6.73 19.09 -11.33
C LEU A 58 6.19 20.51 -11.09
N GLN A 59 6.95 21.56 -11.46
CA GLN A 59 6.61 22.95 -11.21
C GLN A 59 5.57 23.50 -12.20
N THR A 60 5.28 22.80 -13.28
CA THR A 60 4.31 23.25 -14.29
C THR A 60 2.96 22.54 -14.19
N VAL A 61 2.85 21.47 -13.44
CA VAL A 61 1.61 20.66 -13.32
C VAL A 61 0.65 21.26 -12.28
N PRO A 62 -0.60 21.65 -12.65
CA PRO A 62 -1.56 22.28 -11.74
C PRO A 62 -2.30 21.28 -10.84
N VAL A 63 -1.55 20.55 -10.03
CA VAL A 63 -2.07 19.60 -9.02
C VAL A 63 -1.06 19.41 -7.90
N ALA A 64 -1.55 19.14 -6.70
CA ALA A 64 -0.70 18.76 -5.58
C ALA A 64 -0.11 17.36 -5.85
N VAL A 65 1.20 17.28 -6.11
CA VAL A 65 1.93 16.04 -6.37
C VAL A 65 3.26 16.05 -5.64
N THR A 66 3.58 14.93 -4.97
CA THR A 66 4.90 14.64 -4.43
C THR A 66 5.59 13.64 -5.35
N ALA A 67 6.81 13.94 -5.76
CA ALA A 67 7.64 13.05 -6.56
C ALA A 67 8.92 12.71 -5.78
N LEU A 68 9.16 11.43 -5.54
CA LEU A 68 10.33 10.89 -4.86
C LEU A 68 11.19 10.17 -5.88
N SER A 69 12.38 10.70 -6.17
CA SER A 69 13.30 10.09 -7.14
C SER A 69 13.89 8.77 -6.63
N GLY A 70 14.33 7.91 -7.55
CA GLY A 70 15.01 6.65 -7.19
C GLY A 70 16.25 6.89 -6.32
N ALA A 71 17.02 7.94 -6.60
CA ALA A 71 18.17 8.33 -5.79
C ALA A 71 17.75 8.69 -4.34
N PHE A 72 16.68 9.46 -4.18
CA PHE A 72 16.12 9.77 -2.85
C PHE A 72 15.66 8.50 -2.13
N LEU A 73 14.95 7.60 -2.83
CA LEU A 73 14.47 6.33 -2.26
C LEU A 73 15.63 5.44 -1.80
N GLU A 74 16.71 5.37 -2.58
CA GLU A 74 17.92 4.63 -2.23
C GLU A 74 18.64 5.25 -1.03
N GLN A 75 18.82 6.57 -1.04
CA GLN A 75 19.43 7.30 0.07
C GLN A 75 18.65 7.15 1.37
N GLN A 76 17.32 7.13 1.28
CA GLN A 76 16.43 6.89 2.41
C GLN A 76 16.29 5.41 2.78
N ASN A 77 16.98 4.50 2.10
CA ASN A 77 16.83 3.07 2.29
C ASN A 77 15.35 2.62 2.26
N VAL A 78 14.58 3.24 1.35
CA VAL A 78 13.18 2.87 1.11
C VAL A 78 13.16 1.57 0.30
N ARG A 79 12.69 0.48 0.91
CA ARG A 79 12.70 -0.85 0.31
C ARG A 79 11.33 -1.30 -0.17
N ASP A 80 10.26 -0.71 0.37
CA ASP A 80 8.89 -0.93 -0.03
C ASP A 80 8.04 0.35 0.14
N VAL A 81 6.84 0.37 -0.43
CA VAL A 81 5.96 1.55 -0.46
C VAL A 81 5.48 1.98 0.94
N SER A 82 5.57 1.15 1.96
CA SER A 82 5.06 1.46 3.31
C SER A 82 5.82 2.58 4.02
N THR A 83 7.02 2.91 3.57
CA THR A 83 7.84 4.01 4.10
C THR A 83 7.56 5.37 3.44
N VAL A 84 6.99 5.40 2.25
CA VAL A 84 6.67 6.62 1.47
C VAL A 84 5.85 7.67 2.25
N PRO A 85 4.90 7.28 3.14
CA PRO A 85 4.13 8.23 3.96
C PRO A 85 4.95 9.11 4.90
N GLN A 86 6.19 8.75 5.19
CA GLN A 86 7.06 9.55 6.04
C GLN A 86 7.48 10.86 5.36
N PHE A 87 7.48 10.90 4.02
CA PHE A 87 7.98 12.00 3.19
C PHE A 87 6.86 12.75 2.46
N THR A 88 5.62 12.20 2.49
CA THR A 88 4.50 12.70 1.67
C THR A 88 3.37 13.24 2.55
N PRO A 89 2.93 14.52 2.34
CA PRO A 89 1.80 15.07 3.07
C PRO A 89 0.51 14.26 2.88
N ASN A 90 -0.25 14.08 3.97
CA ASN A 90 -1.58 13.48 3.98
C ASN A 90 -1.68 12.07 3.34
N LEU A 91 -0.55 11.35 3.24
CA LEU A 91 -0.49 9.95 2.82
C LEU A 91 -0.39 9.05 4.05
N THR A 92 -1.16 7.98 4.07
CA THR A 92 -1.05 6.89 5.04
C THR A 92 -1.02 5.57 4.27
N ILE A 93 0.00 4.75 4.50
CA ILE A 93 0.08 3.37 4.01
C ILE A 93 0.34 2.49 5.21
N LYS A 94 -0.54 1.52 5.44
CA LYS A 94 -0.48 0.58 6.56
C LYS A 94 -0.45 -0.84 6.04
N GLN A 95 0.46 -1.63 6.57
CA GLN A 95 0.40 -3.07 6.35
C GLN A 95 -0.79 -3.62 7.13
N GLN A 96 -1.68 -4.32 6.43
CA GLN A 96 -2.82 -4.96 7.09
C GLN A 96 -2.36 -6.14 7.93
N SER A 97 -2.96 -6.31 9.11
CA SER A 97 -2.72 -7.50 9.92
C SER A 97 -3.14 -8.74 9.14
N GLY A 98 -2.31 -9.76 9.23
CA GLY A 98 -2.60 -11.03 8.59
C GLY A 98 -2.15 -11.14 7.15
N SER A 99 -1.68 -10.07 6.49
CA SER A 99 -1.10 -10.16 5.15
C SER A 99 0.26 -9.50 5.07
N PRO A 100 1.30 -10.21 4.63
CA PRO A 100 2.64 -9.62 4.47
C PRO A 100 2.72 -8.63 3.31
N THR A 101 1.74 -8.58 2.41
CA THR A 101 1.77 -7.79 1.17
C THR A 101 0.56 -6.91 0.94
N ALA A 102 -0.48 -6.98 1.79
CA ALA A 102 -1.64 -6.12 1.63
C ALA A 102 -1.42 -4.76 2.31
N ALA A 103 -1.72 -3.70 1.56
CA ALA A 103 -1.65 -2.32 2.03
C ALA A 103 -3.03 -1.68 2.12
N SER A 104 -3.33 -1.02 3.22
CA SER A 104 -4.38 -0.02 3.30
C SER A 104 -3.76 1.34 2.95
N VAL A 105 -4.20 1.93 1.85
CA VAL A 105 -3.67 3.21 1.36
C VAL A 105 -4.73 4.29 1.50
N PHE A 106 -4.36 5.42 2.10
CA PHE A 106 -5.23 6.58 2.29
C PHE A 106 -4.50 7.85 1.86
N ILE A 107 -5.14 8.67 1.05
CA ILE A 107 -4.69 10.03 0.71
C ILE A 107 -5.76 11.02 1.18
N ARG A 108 -5.34 12.06 1.92
CA ARG A 108 -6.26 13.06 2.50
C ARG A 108 -7.40 12.42 3.32
N GLY A 109 -7.16 11.21 3.86
CA GLY A 109 -8.11 10.46 4.67
C GLY A 109 -9.03 9.51 3.91
N ILE A 110 -8.91 9.44 2.60
CA ILE A 110 -9.73 8.55 1.76
C ILE A 110 -8.93 7.34 1.29
N GLY A 111 -9.50 6.17 1.51
CA GLY A 111 -8.88 4.89 1.19
C GLY A 111 -9.80 3.72 1.53
N ASN A 112 -9.21 2.52 1.64
CA ASN A 112 -9.93 1.31 2.04
C ASN A 112 -9.07 0.45 2.97
N GLN A 113 -9.71 -0.11 4.02
CA GLN A 113 -9.08 -1.05 4.94
C GLN A 113 -9.33 -2.53 4.59
N GLU A 114 -10.31 -2.80 3.74
CA GLU A 114 -10.75 -4.17 3.45
C GLU A 114 -9.77 -4.90 2.52
N PRO A 115 -9.14 -6.01 2.96
CA PRO A 115 -8.19 -6.78 2.15
C PRO A 115 -8.85 -7.79 1.21
N SER A 116 -10.16 -7.77 1.06
CA SER A 116 -10.87 -8.71 0.19
C SER A 116 -10.43 -8.57 -1.27
N SER A 117 -10.38 -9.69 -1.96
CA SER A 117 -9.99 -9.77 -3.36
C SER A 117 -10.99 -9.10 -4.34
N VAL A 118 -12.13 -8.62 -3.86
CA VAL A 118 -13.14 -7.87 -4.65
C VAL A 118 -13.38 -6.46 -4.13
N ALA A 119 -12.74 -6.06 -3.02
CA ALA A 119 -12.91 -4.71 -2.45
C ALA A 119 -12.20 -3.65 -3.31
N GLU A 120 -12.91 -2.56 -3.60
CA GLU A 120 -12.37 -1.45 -4.37
C GLU A 120 -11.53 -0.52 -3.50
N GLN A 121 -10.44 -0.01 -4.06
CA GLN A 121 -9.58 0.95 -3.39
C GLN A 121 -10.10 2.38 -3.57
N GLY A 122 -9.83 3.28 -2.61
CA GLY A 122 -10.09 4.72 -2.77
C GLY A 122 -8.92 5.48 -3.40
N VAL A 123 -7.75 4.83 -3.46
CA VAL A 123 -6.51 5.35 -4.06
C VAL A 123 -6.05 4.38 -5.13
N GLY A 124 -5.88 4.88 -6.35
CA GLY A 124 -5.35 4.09 -7.47
C GLY A 124 -3.84 3.86 -7.35
N ILE A 125 -3.38 2.63 -7.57
CA ILE A 125 -1.94 2.31 -7.65
C ILE A 125 -1.65 1.88 -9.08
N TYR A 126 -0.60 2.45 -9.66
CA TYR A 126 -0.18 2.19 -11.03
C TYR A 126 1.31 1.84 -11.09
N LEU A 127 1.68 0.86 -11.90
CA LEU A 127 3.05 0.55 -12.27
C LEU A 127 3.22 0.77 -13.77
N ASP A 128 4.05 1.73 -14.15
CA ASP A 128 4.25 2.15 -15.56
C ASP A 128 2.94 2.44 -16.31
N GLY A 129 1.97 3.06 -15.63
CA GLY A 129 0.64 3.38 -16.16
C GLY A 129 -0.37 2.23 -16.08
N VAL A 130 0.04 1.01 -15.71
CA VAL A 130 -0.84 -0.15 -15.55
C VAL A 130 -1.49 -0.15 -14.16
N TYR A 131 -2.80 -0.16 -14.09
CA TYR A 131 -3.57 -0.20 -12.84
C TYR A 131 -3.36 -1.52 -12.07
N VAL A 132 -3.02 -1.42 -10.78
CA VAL A 132 -2.93 -2.53 -9.82
C VAL A 132 -4.21 -2.55 -9.00
N ALA A 133 -5.14 -3.45 -9.33
CA ALA A 133 -6.52 -3.35 -8.87
C ALA A 133 -6.72 -3.66 -7.38
N ARG A 134 -5.85 -4.43 -6.74
CA ARG A 134 -6.11 -4.95 -5.39
C ARG A 134 -5.02 -4.54 -4.39
N SER A 135 -5.44 -4.25 -3.16
CA SER A 135 -4.54 -3.95 -2.05
C SER A 135 -3.65 -5.13 -1.67
N ALA A 136 -4.18 -6.33 -1.80
CA ALA A 136 -3.40 -7.54 -1.69
C ALA A 136 -2.35 -7.59 -2.82
N GLY A 137 -1.06 -7.68 -2.47
CA GLY A 137 0.05 -7.56 -3.42
C GLY A 137 0.43 -6.10 -3.79
N ALA A 138 -0.12 -5.10 -3.11
CA ALA A 138 0.26 -3.69 -3.33
C ALA A 138 1.55 -3.30 -2.58
N ILE A 139 1.93 -4.03 -1.52
CA ILE A 139 3.26 -3.94 -0.92
C ILE A 139 4.16 -4.94 -1.62
N PHE A 140 4.89 -4.48 -2.61
CA PHE A 140 5.95 -5.25 -3.27
C PHE A 140 7.29 -4.56 -3.07
N ASP A 141 8.35 -5.36 -3.18
CA ASP A 141 9.70 -4.86 -3.02
C ASP A 141 10.06 -3.96 -4.21
N LEU A 142 10.55 -2.76 -3.91
CA LEU A 142 10.90 -1.75 -4.91
C LEU A 142 12.30 -2.06 -5.46
N VAL A 143 12.35 -2.88 -6.51
CA VAL A 143 13.62 -3.39 -7.03
C VAL A 143 14.35 -2.35 -7.86
N ASP A 144 13.61 -1.56 -8.67
CA ASP A 144 14.23 -0.73 -9.71
C ASP A 144 13.30 0.38 -10.18
N LEU A 145 13.00 1.33 -9.29
CA LEU A 145 12.19 2.49 -9.62
C LEU A 145 13.04 3.69 -10.01
N GLU A 146 12.59 4.40 -11.02
CA GLU A 146 13.05 5.73 -11.37
C GLU A 146 12.50 6.76 -10.40
N ARG A 147 11.20 6.64 -10.06
CA ARG A 147 10.51 7.52 -9.11
C ARG A 147 9.17 6.96 -8.63
N ILE A 148 8.66 7.55 -7.56
CA ILE A 148 7.28 7.38 -7.07
C ILE A 148 6.60 8.74 -7.13
N GLU A 149 5.43 8.80 -7.77
CA GLU A 149 4.59 10.00 -7.82
C GLU A 149 3.32 9.78 -7.00
N VAL A 150 3.00 10.70 -6.09
CA VAL A 150 1.77 10.68 -5.30
C VAL A 150 0.92 11.88 -5.66
N LEU A 151 -0.15 11.63 -6.42
CA LEU A 151 -1.14 12.62 -6.84
C LEU A 151 -2.25 12.68 -5.80
N ARG A 152 -2.46 13.86 -5.21
CA ARG A 152 -3.43 14.04 -4.13
C ARG A 152 -4.72 14.67 -4.63
N GLY A 153 -5.85 14.22 -4.06
CA GLY A 153 -7.19 14.60 -4.48
C GLY A 153 -7.69 13.82 -5.70
N PRO A 154 -8.99 13.94 -6.06
CA PRO A 154 -9.63 13.14 -7.08
C PRO A 154 -8.95 13.22 -8.45
N GLN A 155 -8.73 12.06 -9.08
CA GLN A 155 -8.09 11.89 -10.37
C GLN A 155 -9.00 11.16 -11.38
N GLY A 156 -10.33 11.33 -11.25
CA GLY A 156 -11.31 10.56 -12.02
C GLY A 156 -11.19 10.70 -13.53
N THR A 157 -10.77 11.85 -14.05
CA THR A 157 -10.74 12.13 -15.51
C THR A 157 -9.67 11.31 -16.23
N LEU A 158 -8.40 11.36 -15.81
CA LEU A 158 -7.31 10.69 -16.53
C LEU A 158 -7.00 9.28 -15.98
N PHE A 159 -7.21 9.07 -14.69
CA PHE A 159 -6.90 7.78 -14.05
C PHE A 159 -8.14 6.90 -13.87
N GLY A 160 -9.32 7.50 -13.85
CA GLY A 160 -10.60 6.78 -13.84
C GLY A 160 -11.05 6.35 -12.45
N ARG A 161 -11.74 5.20 -12.41
CA ARG A 161 -12.37 4.68 -11.18
C ARG A 161 -11.36 4.47 -10.05
N ASN A 162 -11.86 4.51 -8.83
CA ASN A 162 -11.10 4.15 -7.63
C ASN A 162 -9.92 5.11 -7.35
N THR A 163 -10.04 6.36 -7.78
CA THR A 163 -9.06 7.42 -7.55
C THR A 163 -9.67 8.64 -6.86
N VAL A 164 -10.67 8.42 -6.00
CA VAL A 164 -11.37 9.48 -5.25
C VAL A 164 -10.47 10.18 -4.25
N GLY A 165 -9.51 9.46 -3.65
CA GLY A 165 -8.51 10.04 -2.75
C GLY A 165 -7.27 10.54 -3.49
N GLY A 166 -6.95 9.93 -4.63
CA GLY A 166 -5.75 10.21 -5.41
C GLY A 166 -5.18 9.00 -6.14
N ALA A 167 -3.94 9.12 -6.60
CA ALA A 167 -3.22 8.05 -7.28
C ALA A 167 -1.75 8.00 -6.86
N ILE A 168 -1.19 6.79 -6.83
CA ILE A 168 0.25 6.53 -6.66
C ILE A 168 0.76 5.92 -7.95
N GLN A 169 1.74 6.56 -8.59
CA GLN A 169 2.42 6.03 -9.75
C GLN A 169 3.82 5.56 -9.36
N LEU A 170 4.11 4.33 -9.70
CA LEU A 170 5.42 3.71 -9.60
C LEU A 170 5.99 3.67 -11.02
N VAL A 171 7.10 4.35 -11.25
CA VAL A 171 7.72 4.42 -12.56
C VAL A 171 9.04 3.65 -12.50
N SER A 172 9.17 2.61 -13.34
CA SER A 172 10.38 1.79 -13.41
C SER A 172 11.48 2.50 -14.21
N LYS A 173 12.74 2.21 -13.86
CA LYS A 173 13.89 2.66 -14.66
C LYS A 173 13.86 2.02 -16.04
N LYS A 174 13.99 2.82 -17.09
CA LYS A 174 14.15 2.34 -18.47
C LYS A 174 15.53 1.72 -18.67
N PRO A 175 15.71 0.82 -19.68
CA PRO A 175 17.02 0.34 -20.08
C PRO A 175 17.94 1.50 -20.51
N SER A 176 19.19 1.49 -20.01
CA SER A 176 20.22 2.43 -20.42
C SER A 176 20.60 2.24 -21.89
N ASN A 177 21.12 3.31 -22.55
CA ASN A 177 21.71 3.20 -23.86
C ASN A 177 23.08 2.51 -23.84
N ASP A 178 23.76 2.59 -22.70
CA ASP A 178 25.08 2.01 -22.50
C ASP A 178 25.01 0.80 -21.55
N PHE A 179 26.00 -0.09 -21.68
CA PHE A 179 26.17 -1.20 -20.75
C PHE A 179 26.43 -0.68 -19.34
N HIS A 180 25.65 -1.16 -18.38
CA HIS A 180 25.80 -0.76 -16.98
C HIS A 180 25.46 -1.92 -16.05
N VAL A 181 26.25 -2.07 -14.99
CA VAL A 181 26.01 -3.06 -13.93
C VAL A 181 26.02 -2.37 -12.57
N GLU A 182 24.99 -2.62 -11.79
CA GLU A 182 24.87 -2.13 -10.42
C GLU A 182 24.60 -3.31 -9.46
N GLY A 183 25.33 -3.37 -8.36
CA GLY A 183 25.07 -4.29 -7.26
C GLY A 183 24.93 -3.55 -5.94
N ARG A 184 23.99 -3.96 -5.10
CA ARG A 184 23.81 -3.43 -3.73
C ARG A 184 23.50 -4.56 -2.76
N ALA A 185 24.17 -4.59 -1.62
CA ALA A 185 23.87 -5.53 -0.55
C ALA A 185 23.89 -4.81 0.81
N GLY A 186 23.16 -5.34 1.77
CA GLY A 186 23.12 -4.77 3.11
C GLY A 186 22.76 -5.79 4.17
N PHE A 187 23.13 -5.48 5.40
CA PHE A 187 22.86 -6.28 6.58
C PHE A 187 22.46 -5.38 7.74
N GLY A 188 21.52 -5.86 8.57
CA GLY A 188 21.02 -5.08 9.70
C GLY A 188 20.45 -5.93 10.83
N ARG A 189 19.91 -5.25 11.82
CA ARG A 189 19.28 -5.87 12.99
C ARG A 189 18.14 -6.81 12.56
N TYR A 190 17.91 -7.87 13.32
CA TYR A 190 16.98 -8.98 13.04
C TYR A 190 17.40 -9.84 11.85
N ASP A 191 18.73 -9.96 11.62
CA ASP A 191 19.31 -10.67 10.48
C ASP A 191 18.66 -10.22 9.15
N ASP A 192 18.29 -8.92 9.06
CA ASP A 192 17.77 -8.30 7.86
C ASP A 192 18.91 -8.13 6.86
N TRP A 193 18.93 -8.97 5.83
CA TRP A 193 19.89 -8.83 4.75
C TRP A 193 19.18 -8.81 3.39
N PHE A 194 19.78 -8.14 2.45
CA PHE A 194 19.34 -8.11 1.07
C PHE A 194 20.53 -8.05 0.11
N ALA A 195 20.29 -8.57 -1.09
CA ALA A 195 21.18 -8.37 -2.22
C ALA A 195 20.32 -8.00 -3.43
N ARG A 196 20.72 -6.96 -4.16
CA ARG A 196 20.10 -6.49 -5.41
C ARG A 196 21.16 -6.36 -6.47
N ALA A 197 20.84 -6.75 -7.70
CA ALA A 197 21.65 -6.51 -8.88
C ALA A 197 20.80 -5.98 -10.02
N ARG A 198 21.38 -5.09 -10.82
CA ARG A 198 20.83 -4.59 -12.09
C ARG A 198 21.88 -4.72 -13.17
N VAL A 199 21.45 -5.13 -14.36
CA VAL A 199 22.25 -5.14 -15.58
C VAL A 199 21.45 -4.47 -16.68
N ASP A 200 22.05 -3.50 -17.33
CA ASP A 200 21.60 -2.89 -18.57
C ASP A 200 22.51 -3.35 -19.70
N THR A 201 21.94 -3.75 -20.82
CA THR A 201 22.71 -4.28 -21.94
C THR A 201 23.32 -3.20 -22.84
N GLY A 202 22.82 -1.95 -22.73
CA GLY A 202 22.97 -0.99 -23.81
C GLY A 202 22.27 -1.48 -25.09
N TYR A 203 22.54 -0.84 -26.20
CA TYR A 203 22.07 -1.33 -27.51
C TYR A 203 22.79 -2.61 -27.92
N ILE A 204 22.05 -3.70 -28.13
CA ILE A 204 22.58 -5.04 -28.36
C ILE A 204 23.09 -5.16 -29.78
N GLY A 205 24.42 -5.33 -29.97
CA GLY A 205 25.01 -5.66 -31.28
C GLY A 205 24.73 -4.61 -32.37
N GLY A 206 24.54 -3.33 -32.01
CA GLY A 206 24.17 -2.27 -32.95
C GLY A 206 22.70 -2.32 -33.43
N SER A 207 21.89 -3.20 -32.84
CA SER A 207 20.43 -3.24 -33.08
C SER A 207 19.73 -2.08 -32.33
N PRO A 208 18.48 -1.72 -32.69
CA PRO A 208 17.68 -0.74 -31.96
C PRO A 208 17.10 -1.28 -30.65
N ILE A 209 17.60 -2.41 -30.15
CA ILE A 209 17.06 -3.09 -28.96
C ILE A 209 18.02 -2.94 -27.79
N LYS A 210 17.46 -2.57 -26.64
CA LYS A 210 18.15 -2.54 -25.35
C LYS A 210 17.28 -3.18 -24.26
N ALA A 211 17.92 -3.76 -23.26
CA ALA A 211 17.23 -4.45 -22.18
C ALA A 211 17.84 -4.15 -20.82
N SER A 212 17.04 -4.31 -19.79
CA SER A 212 17.51 -4.32 -18.41
C SER A 212 16.86 -5.44 -17.63
N ILE A 213 17.59 -5.95 -16.65
CA ILE A 213 17.08 -6.88 -15.66
C ILE A 213 17.57 -6.48 -14.28
N SER A 214 16.67 -6.45 -13.32
CA SER A 214 16.95 -6.21 -11.91
C SER A 214 16.38 -7.34 -11.08
N ALA A 215 17.18 -7.88 -10.16
CA ALA A 215 16.77 -8.93 -9.24
C ALA A 215 17.15 -8.56 -7.82
N MET A 216 16.30 -8.92 -6.85
CA MET A 216 16.54 -8.71 -5.44
C MET A 216 16.11 -9.94 -4.63
N HIS A 217 16.95 -10.30 -3.66
CA HIS A 217 16.56 -11.19 -2.56
C HIS A 217 16.63 -10.42 -1.25
N ARG A 218 15.67 -10.67 -0.37
CA ARG A 218 15.65 -10.10 0.98
C ARG A 218 15.17 -11.12 1.99
N GLN A 219 15.84 -11.19 3.13
CA GLN A 219 15.44 -12.01 4.27
C GLN A 219 15.57 -11.21 5.56
N ARG A 220 14.64 -11.44 6.50
CA ARG A 220 14.66 -10.86 7.84
C ARG A 220 13.91 -11.75 8.82
N ASN A 221 14.43 -11.90 10.02
CA ASN A 221 13.74 -12.55 11.14
C ASN A 221 12.60 -11.66 11.67
N GLY A 222 11.70 -12.24 12.45
CA GLY A 222 10.60 -11.54 13.10
C GLY A 222 11.07 -10.57 14.19
N PHE A 223 10.13 -9.75 14.66
CA PHE A 223 10.42 -8.76 15.71
C PHE A 223 9.94 -9.19 17.10
N VAL A 224 9.11 -10.22 17.16
CA VAL A 224 8.55 -10.80 18.38
C VAL A 224 8.89 -12.27 18.38
N ASP A 225 9.60 -12.72 19.40
CA ASP A 225 9.96 -14.13 19.55
C ASP A 225 8.69 -14.96 19.78
N ASN A 226 8.34 -15.86 18.88
CA ASN A 226 7.23 -16.77 19.08
C ASN A 226 7.68 -18.01 19.86
N LEU A 227 7.29 -18.09 21.10
CA LEU A 227 7.68 -19.19 22.01
C LEU A 227 7.17 -20.57 21.58
N LEU A 228 6.24 -20.62 20.61
CA LEU A 228 5.73 -21.86 20.00
C LEU A 228 6.50 -22.30 18.76
N THR A 229 7.40 -21.47 18.25
CA THR A 229 8.20 -21.75 17.05
C THR A 229 9.66 -21.41 17.29
N LYS A 230 10.49 -21.61 16.28
CA LYS A 230 11.90 -21.19 16.29
C LYS A 230 12.21 -20.46 14.98
N ASP A 231 12.98 -19.40 15.07
CA ASP A 231 13.67 -18.72 13.96
C ASP A 231 12.77 -18.00 12.96
N SER A 232 12.89 -18.36 11.68
CA SER A 232 12.27 -17.68 10.52
C SER A 232 10.73 -17.67 10.47
N ARG A 233 10.06 -18.18 11.48
CA ARG A 233 8.59 -18.20 11.62
C ARG A 233 8.09 -17.21 12.65
N ASP A 234 8.99 -16.43 13.25
CA ASP A 234 8.61 -15.39 14.18
C ASP A 234 7.75 -14.33 13.50
N PRO A 235 6.77 -13.75 14.22
CA PRO A 235 5.91 -12.70 13.69
C PRO A 235 6.70 -11.51 13.13
N GLY A 236 6.37 -11.15 11.89
CA GLY A 236 7.09 -10.13 11.14
C GLY A 236 8.28 -10.64 10.34
N ALA A 237 8.60 -11.94 10.36
CA ALA A 237 9.62 -12.54 9.51
C ALA A 237 9.25 -12.39 8.02
N LEU A 238 10.29 -12.22 7.19
CA LEU A 238 10.17 -11.97 5.77
C LEU A 238 11.25 -12.74 5.01
N ASN A 239 10.88 -13.35 3.90
CA ASN A 239 11.78 -13.90 2.88
C ASN A 239 11.14 -13.63 1.52
N GLY A 240 11.84 -12.95 0.61
CA GLY A 240 11.26 -12.52 -0.65
C GLY A 240 12.27 -12.44 -1.78
N ASP A 241 11.80 -12.79 -2.98
CA ASP A 241 12.48 -12.62 -4.25
C ASP A 241 11.67 -11.66 -5.12
N ALA A 242 12.33 -10.72 -5.78
CA ALA A 242 11.72 -9.82 -6.73
C ALA A 242 12.57 -9.68 -7.99
N VAL A 243 11.92 -9.62 -9.14
CA VAL A 243 12.57 -9.45 -10.44
C VAL A 243 11.78 -8.43 -11.24
N MET A 244 12.48 -7.50 -11.88
CA MET A 244 11.94 -6.61 -12.91
C MET A 244 12.81 -6.73 -14.16
N ALA A 245 12.18 -6.77 -15.34
CA ALA A 245 12.88 -6.77 -16.61
C ALA A 245 12.17 -5.86 -17.59
N ASN A 246 12.93 -5.11 -18.36
CA ASN A 246 12.44 -4.25 -19.43
C ASN A 246 13.21 -4.55 -20.71
N VAL A 247 12.49 -4.60 -21.84
CA VAL A 247 13.06 -4.67 -23.19
C VAL A 247 12.46 -3.52 -23.99
N GLN A 248 13.29 -2.69 -24.55
CA GLN A 248 12.89 -1.56 -25.39
C GLN A 248 13.47 -1.72 -26.79
N ALA A 249 12.63 -1.46 -27.80
CA ALA A 249 13.03 -1.39 -29.19
C ALA A 249 12.67 0.01 -29.74
N ASP A 250 13.67 0.73 -30.23
CA ASP A 250 13.54 2.06 -30.80
C ASP A 250 13.59 1.94 -32.35
N LEU A 251 12.43 1.95 -33.00
CA LEU A 251 12.22 1.61 -34.41
C LEU A 251 11.81 2.86 -35.23
N GLY A 252 12.62 3.90 -35.19
CA GLY A 252 12.30 5.20 -35.80
C GLY A 252 11.15 5.87 -35.03
N ASP A 253 10.03 6.11 -35.72
CA ASP A 253 8.85 6.75 -35.11
C ASP A 253 8.08 5.84 -34.15
N VAL A 254 8.50 4.57 -33.99
CA VAL A 254 7.84 3.59 -33.11
C VAL A 254 8.77 3.17 -32.00
N THR A 255 8.33 3.32 -30.75
CA THR A 255 8.99 2.74 -29.57
C THR A 255 8.13 1.62 -29.00
N VAL A 256 8.70 0.45 -28.83
CA VAL A 256 8.06 -0.70 -28.18
C VAL A 256 8.76 -1.00 -26.87
N ASN A 257 8.03 -1.01 -25.76
CA ASN A 257 8.56 -1.37 -24.45
C ASN A 257 7.77 -2.54 -23.87
N TYR A 258 8.45 -3.64 -23.58
CA TYR A 258 7.92 -4.77 -22.80
C TYR A 258 8.48 -4.69 -21.39
N ALA A 259 7.59 -4.73 -20.38
CA ALA A 259 7.96 -4.76 -18.98
C ALA A 259 7.40 -6.02 -18.29
N PHE A 260 8.22 -6.63 -17.47
CA PHE A 260 7.90 -7.78 -16.64
C PHE A 260 8.23 -7.47 -15.19
N ASP A 261 7.31 -7.80 -14.26
CA ASP A 261 7.56 -7.78 -12.83
C ASP A 261 7.12 -9.09 -12.16
N TYR A 262 7.93 -9.54 -11.21
CA TYR A 262 7.65 -10.70 -10.38
C TYR A 262 8.05 -10.45 -8.94
N ASN A 263 7.18 -10.85 -8.01
CA ASN A 263 7.47 -10.81 -6.58
C ASN A 263 6.92 -12.07 -5.91
N ASP A 264 7.76 -12.78 -5.15
CA ASP A 264 7.40 -13.96 -4.36
C ASP A 264 7.83 -13.73 -2.92
N ARG A 265 6.89 -13.41 -2.07
CA ARG A 265 7.15 -13.06 -0.68
C ARG A 265 6.52 -14.07 0.26
N ARG A 266 7.33 -14.64 1.14
CA ARG A 266 6.89 -15.45 2.28
C ARG A 266 7.16 -14.69 3.57
N GLY A 267 6.31 -14.90 4.57
CA GLY A 267 6.54 -14.30 5.87
C GLY A 267 5.42 -14.58 6.84
N ALA A 268 5.75 -14.45 8.10
CA ALA A 268 4.77 -14.42 9.17
C ALA A 268 4.15 -13.03 9.26
N SER A 269 2.85 -12.97 9.45
CA SER A 269 2.15 -11.70 9.71
C SER A 269 2.75 -11.01 10.93
N PRO A 270 2.70 -9.67 11.01
CA PRO A 270 3.07 -8.97 12.24
C PRO A 270 2.34 -9.53 13.45
N TYR A 271 3.00 -9.58 14.60
CA TYR A 271 2.37 -10.05 15.84
C TYR A 271 1.17 -9.16 16.17
N PHE A 272 0.01 -9.78 16.24
CA PHE A 272 -1.24 -9.12 16.57
C PHE A 272 -1.69 -9.54 17.96
N GLN A 273 -1.41 -8.72 18.96
CA GLN A 273 -1.69 -9.03 20.36
C GLN A 273 -3.05 -8.49 20.80
N THR A 274 -3.67 -9.17 21.77
CA THR A 274 -4.84 -8.67 22.49
C THR A 274 -4.43 -7.47 23.35
N ILE A 275 -5.07 -6.32 23.13
CA ILE A 275 -4.83 -5.06 23.84
C ILE A 275 -5.78 -4.92 25.03
N VAL A 276 -7.03 -5.31 24.83
CA VAL A 276 -8.12 -5.20 25.78
C VAL A 276 -9.10 -6.34 25.57
N ALA A 277 -9.73 -6.79 26.64
CA ALA A 277 -10.79 -7.78 26.59
C ALA A 277 -11.82 -7.50 27.70
N THR A 278 -13.06 -7.95 27.48
CA THR A 278 -14.13 -7.92 28.50
C THR A 278 -13.77 -8.83 29.69
N ASP A 279 -14.38 -8.60 30.83
CA ASP A 279 -14.11 -9.41 32.01
C ASP A 279 -14.58 -10.88 31.83
N ALA A 280 -15.66 -11.11 31.10
CA ALA A 280 -16.10 -12.46 30.72
C ALA A 280 -15.05 -13.18 29.86
N THR A 281 -14.51 -12.52 28.86
CA THR A 281 -13.45 -13.05 27.98
C THR A 281 -12.17 -13.37 28.77
N LYS A 282 -11.75 -12.46 29.66
CA LYS A 282 -10.59 -12.68 30.55
C LYS A 282 -10.85 -13.85 31.52
N ALA A 283 -12.03 -13.92 32.13
CA ALA A 283 -12.39 -14.98 33.06
C ALA A 283 -12.44 -16.36 32.38
N TYR A 284 -12.95 -16.43 31.16
CA TYR A 284 -13.02 -17.66 30.38
C TYR A 284 -11.65 -18.16 29.93
N PHE A 285 -10.94 -17.35 29.12
CA PHE A 285 -9.64 -17.74 28.56
C PHE A 285 -8.52 -17.78 29.60
N GLY A 286 -8.63 -17.02 30.69
CA GLY A 286 -7.68 -17.04 31.80
C GLY A 286 -7.61 -18.38 32.57
N ARG A 287 -8.60 -19.27 32.37
CA ARG A 287 -8.57 -20.64 32.93
C ARG A 287 -7.74 -21.61 32.08
N SER A 288 -7.23 -21.18 30.93
CA SER A 288 -6.57 -22.05 29.95
C SER A 288 -5.40 -22.85 30.55
N GLU A 289 -4.52 -22.22 31.32
CA GLU A 289 -3.39 -22.93 31.96
C GLU A 289 -3.84 -24.01 32.93
N ALA A 290 -4.89 -23.76 33.73
CA ALA A 290 -5.45 -24.75 34.63
C ALA A 290 -6.10 -25.96 33.91
N LEU A 291 -6.44 -25.77 32.62
CA LEU A 291 -6.97 -26.78 31.71
C LEU A 291 -5.89 -27.41 30.80
N GLY A 292 -4.62 -27.13 31.06
CA GLY A 292 -3.48 -27.68 30.32
C GLY A 292 -3.20 -27.00 28.99
N GLY A 293 -3.65 -25.76 28.81
CA GLY A 293 -3.32 -24.90 27.67
C GLY A 293 -2.26 -23.85 27.98
N ASP A 294 -2.01 -22.98 26.99
CA ASP A 294 -1.14 -21.81 27.15
C ASP A 294 -1.86 -20.66 27.90
N PRO A 295 -1.11 -19.71 28.50
CA PRO A 295 -1.69 -18.55 29.16
C PRO A 295 -2.39 -17.62 28.19
N TYR A 296 -3.48 -16.97 28.65
CA TYR A 296 -4.17 -15.90 27.92
C TYR A 296 -3.52 -14.56 28.24
N ILE A 297 -2.89 -13.95 27.22
CA ILE A 297 -2.11 -12.72 27.36
C ILE A 297 -2.91 -11.53 26.85
N VAL A 298 -3.09 -10.50 27.68
CA VAL A 298 -3.65 -9.20 27.35
C VAL A 298 -2.63 -8.12 27.72
N SER A 299 -2.16 -7.34 26.75
CA SER A 299 -1.15 -6.30 27.02
C SER A 299 -1.33 -5.09 26.11
N ARG A 300 -1.28 -3.89 26.72
CA ARG A 300 -1.30 -2.61 25.99
C ARG A 300 0.08 -2.20 25.48
N ASP A 301 1.14 -2.81 26.00
CA ASP A 301 2.51 -2.55 25.60
C ASP A 301 2.95 -3.54 24.52
N ARG A 302 3.75 -3.05 23.55
CA ARG A 302 4.35 -3.92 22.55
C ARG A 302 5.21 -4.99 23.23
N LEU A 303 4.84 -6.25 23.00
CA LEU A 303 5.57 -7.40 23.51
C LEU A 303 6.84 -7.67 22.69
N GLY A 304 7.88 -8.18 23.33
CA GLY A 304 9.11 -8.67 22.70
C GLY A 304 9.05 -10.17 22.40
N SER A 305 8.20 -10.91 23.15
CA SER A 305 7.92 -12.32 22.96
C SER A 305 6.44 -12.60 23.16
N GLY A 306 5.94 -13.69 22.59
CA GLY A 306 4.53 -14.06 22.69
C GLY A 306 4.27 -15.48 22.22
N LEU A 307 3.00 -15.89 22.32
CA LEU A 307 2.52 -17.21 21.97
C LEU A 307 1.59 -17.09 20.76
N GLN A 308 2.11 -17.13 19.53
CA GLN A 308 1.26 -17.10 18.35
C GLN A 308 0.98 -18.50 17.86
N ALA A 309 -0.25 -18.99 18.04
CA ALA A 309 -0.68 -20.27 17.49
C ALA A 309 -0.62 -20.29 15.95
N GLY A 310 -0.29 -21.44 15.38
CA GLY A 310 -0.39 -21.66 13.95
C GLY A 310 -1.82 -22.02 13.52
N PHE A 311 -2.00 -22.19 12.24
CA PHE A 311 -3.24 -22.66 11.62
C PHE A 311 -3.00 -24.00 10.90
N VAL A 312 -3.87 -24.97 11.12
CA VAL A 312 -3.81 -26.26 10.42
C VAL A 312 -4.43 -26.06 9.03
N ASP A 313 -3.63 -26.26 8.00
CA ASP A 313 -4.07 -26.10 6.62
C ASP A 313 -4.90 -27.32 6.14
N ARG A 314 -5.38 -27.28 4.88
CA ARG A 314 -6.19 -28.34 4.29
C ARG A 314 -5.50 -29.71 4.21
N LYS A 315 -4.18 -29.72 4.29
CA LYS A 315 -3.37 -30.96 4.25
C LYS A 315 -3.10 -31.52 5.64
N GLY A 316 -3.54 -30.82 6.68
CA GLY A 316 -3.23 -31.14 8.06
C GLY A 316 -1.88 -30.59 8.53
N ASP A 317 -1.20 -29.75 7.73
CA ASP A 317 0.08 -29.15 8.09
C ASP A 317 -0.14 -27.91 8.97
N LEU A 318 0.56 -27.84 10.10
CA LEU A 318 0.58 -26.65 10.96
C LEU A 318 1.43 -25.54 10.34
N ARG A 319 0.81 -24.41 10.06
CA ARG A 319 1.41 -23.26 9.37
C ARG A 319 1.42 -22.03 10.26
N TYR A 320 2.48 -21.25 10.19
CA TYR A 320 2.67 -19.97 10.87
C TYR A 320 2.93 -18.82 9.90
N ASP A 321 3.27 -19.14 8.66
CA ASP A 321 3.64 -18.21 7.60
C ASP A 321 2.63 -18.23 6.44
N GLY A 322 2.56 -17.11 5.74
CA GLY A 322 1.84 -16.97 4.48
C GLY A 322 2.80 -16.83 3.30
N ARG A 323 2.24 -16.86 2.10
CA ARG A 323 2.97 -16.60 0.86
C ARG A 323 2.13 -15.75 -0.08
N SER A 324 2.77 -14.77 -0.71
CA SER A 324 2.17 -13.96 -1.76
C SER A 324 3.02 -14.00 -3.01
N LYS A 325 2.39 -14.18 -4.17
CA LYS A 325 3.03 -14.11 -5.48
C LYS A 325 2.30 -13.10 -6.34
N VAL A 326 3.04 -12.18 -6.92
CA VAL A 326 2.56 -11.21 -7.91
C VAL A 326 3.37 -11.40 -9.19
N GLN A 327 2.72 -11.30 -10.33
CA GLN A 327 3.36 -11.31 -11.63
C GLN A 327 2.63 -10.36 -12.56
N GLY A 328 3.39 -9.53 -13.28
CA GLY A 328 2.87 -8.58 -14.26
C GLY A 328 3.63 -8.67 -15.58
N HIS A 329 2.91 -8.43 -16.67
CA HIS A 329 3.42 -8.26 -18.02
C HIS A 329 2.73 -7.05 -18.63
N SER A 330 3.48 -6.17 -19.26
CA SER A 330 2.91 -5.08 -20.05
C SER A 330 3.69 -4.84 -21.33
N VAL A 331 2.98 -4.44 -22.37
CA VAL A 331 3.55 -3.96 -23.62
C VAL A 331 3.02 -2.56 -23.85
N THR A 332 3.94 -1.60 -23.99
CA THR A 332 3.62 -0.23 -24.39
C THR A 332 4.19 0.01 -25.78
N ILE A 333 3.35 0.42 -26.72
CA ILE A 333 3.73 0.85 -28.06
C ILE A 333 3.40 2.33 -28.16
N ALA A 334 4.39 3.14 -28.47
CA ALA A 334 4.24 4.55 -28.81
C ALA A 334 4.62 4.73 -30.29
N TYR A 335 3.75 5.39 -31.04
CA TYR A 335 3.94 5.72 -32.45
C TYR A 335 3.76 7.21 -32.64
N GLU A 336 4.77 7.87 -33.17
CA GLU A 336 4.85 9.31 -33.37
C GLU A 336 4.81 9.65 -34.87
N PRO A 337 3.63 9.49 -35.54
CA PRO A 337 3.51 9.73 -36.98
C PRO A 337 3.70 11.20 -37.39
N LEU A 338 3.50 12.09 -36.43
CA LEU A 338 3.60 13.53 -36.61
C LEU A 338 4.16 14.16 -35.34
N ASP A 339 4.90 15.25 -35.45
CA ASP A 339 5.42 16.01 -34.29
C ASP A 339 4.31 16.44 -33.30
N VAL A 340 3.09 16.59 -33.82
CA VAL A 340 1.93 17.02 -33.03
C VAL A 340 1.10 15.87 -32.46
N LEU A 341 1.38 14.60 -32.79
CA LEU A 341 0.55 13.45 -32.46
C LEU A 341 1.37 12.23 -32.06
N THR A 342 1.17 11.74 -30.86
CA THR A 342 1.62 10.43 -30.39
C THR A 342 0.41 9.52 -30.19
N LEU A 343 0.41 8.36 -30.82
CA LEU A 343 -0.55 7.27 -30.57
C LEU A 343 0.09 6.25 -29.64
N LYS A 344 -0.56 5.93 -28.54
CA LYS A 344 -0.01 5.02 -27.53
C LYS A 344 -0.99 3.90 -27.24
N SER A 345 -0.46 2.67 -27.18
CA SER A 345 -1.20 1.46 -26.77
C SER A 345 -0.51 0.85 -25.56
N ILE A 346 -1.28 0.57 -24.48
CA ILE A 346 -0.78 -0.11 -23.28
C ILE A 346 -1.64 -1.36 -23.08
N THR A 347 -1.05 -2.52 -23.27
CA THR A 347 -1.67 -3.84 -23.03
C THR A 347 -1.03 -4.46 -21.79
N ALA A 348 -1.83 -4.90 -20.82
CA ALA A 348 -1.28 -5.50 -19.62
C ALA A 348 -2.07 -6.70 -19.13
N TYR A 349 -1.34 -7.66 -18.57
CA TYR A 349 -1.86 -8.82 -17.85
C TYR A 349 -1.14 -8.93 -16.51
N ARG A 350 -1.91 -9.04 -15.43
CA ARG A 350 -1.36 -9.24 -14.07
C ARG A 350 -2.09 -10.37 -13.36
N LYS A 351 -1.38 -11.09 -12.52
CA LYS A 351 -1.97 -12.09 -11.62
C LYS A 351 -1.38 -11.98 -10.23
N PHE A 352 -2.21 -12.34 -9.27
CA PHE A 352 -1.90 -12.36 -7.86
C PHE A 352 -2.40 -13.67 -7.25
N SER A 353 -1.62 -14.25 -6.36
CA SER A 353 -2.00 -15.42 -5.56
C SER A 353 -1.44 -15.27 -4.15
N GLN A 354 -2.29 -15.41 -3.15
CA GLN A 354 -1.91 -15.32 -1.75
C GLN A 354 -2.51 -16.45 -0.92
N ASP A 355 -1.75 -16.88 0.06
CA ASP A 355 -2.14 -17.75 1.16
C ASP A 355 -1.71 -17.08 2.46
N THR A 356 -2.64 -16.76 3.35
CA THR A 356 -2.39 -15.92 4.53
C THR A 356 -2.91 -16.59 5.78
N ILE A 357 -2.11 -16.64 6.83
CA ILE A 357 -2.52 -17.05 8.17
C ILE A 357 -2.86 -15.81 9.00
N LEU A 358 -4.04 -15.82 9.60
CA LEU A 358 -4.61 -14.71 10.36
C LEU A 358 -4.74 -15.12 11.84
N THR A 359 -3.68 -14.99 12.62
CA THR A 359 -3.78 -15.12 14.09
C THR A 359 -3.95 -13.72 14.66
N LEU A 360 -5.20 -13.34 14.94
CA LEU A 360 -5.56 -11.96 15.31
C LEU A 360 -5.87 -11.82 16.80
N ASN A 361 -5.23 -12.61 17.65
CA ASN A 361 -5.38 -12.56 19.12
C ASN A 361 -4.04 -12.62 19.87
N GLY A 362 -2.96 -13.10 19.22
CA GLY A 362 -1.62 -13.16 19.80
C GLY A 362 -1.49 -14.13 20.97
N ASN A 363 -2.32 -15.13 21.03
CA ASN A 363 -2.31 -16.16 22.07
C ASN A 363 -1.97 -17.53 21.48
N GLY A 364 -1.51 -18.44 22.34
CA GLY A 364 -1.11 -19.78 21.99
C GLY A 364 -2.27 -20.78 21.84
N ASN A 365 -2.01 -22.00 22.22
CA ASN A 365 -3.00 -23.09 22.18
C ASN A 365 -3.83 -23.05 23.45
N LEU A 366 -4.83 -22.16 23.47
CA LEU A 366 -5.71 -21.99 24.61
C LEU A 366 -6.62 -23.21 24.77
N ARG A 367 -6.99 -23.54 26.03
CA ARG A 367 -7.96 -24.58 26.39
C ARG A 367 -9.12 -23.96 27.12
N GLY A 368 -10.33 -24.48 26.86
CA GLY A 368 -11.55 -23.99 27.51
C GLY A 368 -12.63 -25.04 27.55
N VAL A 369 -13.61 -24.85 28.45
CA VAL A 369 -14.81 -25.68 28.54
C VAL A 369 -15.77 -25.19 27.44
N VAL A 370 -16.10 -26.09 26.51
CA VAL A 370 -17.01 -25.78 25.40
C VAL A 370 -18.27 -26.60 25.46
N PHE A 371 -19.35 -26.11 24.87
CA PHE A 371 -20.55 -26.88 24.61
C PHE A 371 -20.25 -28.05 23.66
N ASP A 372 -20.56 -29.25 24.09
CA ASP A 372 -20.33 -30.49 23.36
C ASP A 372 -21.55 -31.43 23.51
N PRO A 373 -22.45 -31.44 22.54
CA PRO A 373 -23.68 -32.23 22.60
C PRO A 373 -23.42 -33.76 22.59
N THR A 374 -22.19 -34.18 22.29
CA THR A 374 -21.79 -35.60 22.27
C THR A 374 -21.27 -36.08 23.63
N SER A 375 -20.95 -35.15 24.51
CA SER A 375 -20.48 -35.47 25.89
C SER A 375 -21.65 -35.78 26.83
N PRO A 376 -21.50 -36.73 27.76
CA PRO A 376 -22.50 -37.01 28.78
C PRO A 376 -22.85 -35.79 29.66
N THR A 377 -21.92 -34.88 29.86
CA THR A 377 -22.12 -33.63 30.61
C THR A 377 -22.50 -32.46 29.73
N LEU A 378 -22.67 -32.65 28.41
CA LEU A 378 -22.89 -31.62 27.39
C LEU A 378 -21.75 -30.59 27.28
N THR A 379 -20.60 -30.89 27.88
CA THR A 379 -19.39 -30.06 27.87
C THR A 379 -18.15 -30.93 27.74
N SER A 380 -17.10 -30.33 27.15
CA SER A 380 -15.77 -30.93 27.09
C SER A 380 -14.68 -29.86 27.11
N VAL A 381 -13.46 -30.22 27.51
CA VAL A 381 -12.29 -29.33 27.42
C VAL A 381 -11.66 -29.49 26.05
N GLN A 382 -11.73 -28.44 25.25
CA GLN A 382 -11.20 -28.40 23.89
C GLN A 382 -10.21 -27.27 23.68
N THR A 383 -9.52 -27.30 22.54
CA THR A 383 -8.77 -26.12 22.04
C THR A 383 -9.76 -25.03 21.67
N VAL A 384 -9.48 -23.83 22.16
CA VAL A 384 -10.31 -22.64 21.96
C VAL A 384 -9.44 -21.50 21.41
N SER A 385 -10.04 -20.58 20.68
CA SER A 385 -9.34 -19.42 20.12
C SER A 385 -10.26 -18.21 20.10
N PRO A 386 -9.83 -17.06 20.59
CA PRO A 386 -10.57 -15.83 20.33
C PRO A 386 -10.82 -15.59 18.84
N TYR A 387 -9.80 -15.75 18.00
CA TYR A 387 -9.92 -15.75 16.56
C TYR A 387 -8.62 -16.22 15.87
N THR A 388 -8.75 -17.16 14.98
CA THR A 388 -7.72 -17.51 13.97
C THR A 388 -8.39 -17.69 12.61
N GLY A 389 -7.65 -17.49 11.54
CA GLY A 389 -8.18 -17.66 10.19
C GLY A 389 -7.11 -17.97 9.15
N ASN A 390 -7.57 -18.38 7.98
CA ASN A 390 -6.74 -18.62 6.83
C ASN A 390 -7.46 -18.14 5.57
N ASN A 391 -6.89 -17.15 4.88
CA ASN A 391 -7.30 -16.75 3.54
C ASN A 391 -6.50 -17.53 2.50
N ALA A 392 -7.00 -18.71 2.13
CA ALA A 392 -6.37 -19.60 1.17
C ALA A 392 -7.37 -20.50 0.43
N PRO A 393 -7.38 -20.46 -0.91
CA PRO A 393 -6.62 -19.55 -1.76
C PRO A 393 -7.29 -18.18 -1.88
N GLN A 394 -6.48 -17.13 -1.98
CA GLN A 394 -6.87 -15.84 -2.51
C GLN A 394 -6.16 -15.64 -3.85
N ARG A 395 -6.89 -15.51 -4.94
CA ARG A 395 -6.35 -15.41 -6.30
C ARG A 395 -7.09 -14.36 -7.10
N GLN A 396 -6.34 -13.61 -7.90
CA GLN A 396 -6.89 -12.64 -8.84
C GLN A 396 -6.03 -12.62 -10.09
N TRP A 397 -6.65 -12.40 -11.23
CA TRP A 397 -5.98 -12.00 -12.47
C TRP A 397 -6.77 -10.88 -13.13
N GLN A 398 -6.08 -10.04 -13.86
CA GLN A 398 -6.62 -8.91 -14.59
C GLN A 398 -5.97 -8.77 -15.97
N PHE A 399 -6.74 -8.21 -16.88
CA PHE A 399 -6.30 -7.76 -18.19
C PHE A 399 -6.75 -6.31 -18.38
N SER A 400 -5.91 -5.50 -18.98
CA SER A 400 -6.27 -4.14 -19.37
C SER A 400 -5.69 -3.76 -20.73
N GLN A 401 -6.43 -2.92 -21.45
CA GLN A 401 -6.04 -2.29 -22.70
C GLN A 401 -6.36 -0.81 -22.64
N GLU A 402 -5.38 0.03 -22.92
CA GLU A 402 -5.57 1.47 -23.03
C GLU A 402 -5.01 1.98 -24.36
N PHE A 403 -5.82 2.72 -25.11
CA PHE A 403 -5.41 3.46 -26.29
C PHE A 403 -5.44 4.93 -25.97
N GLN A 404 -4.41 5.66 -26.34
CA GLN A 404 -4.29 7.10 -26.15
C GLN A 404 -3.86 7.78 -27.46
N ALA A 405 -4.42 8.95 -27.69
CA ALA A 405 -3.92 9.94 -28.65
C ALA A 405 -3.57 11.20 -27.87
N LEU A 406 -2.33 11.62 -27.92
CA LEU A 406 -1.83 12.78 -27.18
C LEU A 406 -0.89 13.61 -28.05
N GLY A 407 -0.77 14.89 -27.72
CA GLY A 407 0.12 15.78 -28.47
C GLY A 407 -0.11 17.25 -28.16
N THR A 408 0.60 18.08 -28.93
CA THR A 408 0.48 19.55 -28.87
C THR A 408 0.39 20.10 -30.28
N ALA A 409 -0.66 20.87 -30.56
CA ALA A 409 -0.91 21.50 -31.85
C ALA A 409 -1.19 22.99 -31.63
N GLY A 410 -0.22 23.86 -32.01
CA GLY A 410 -0.30 25.27 -31.70
C GLY A 410 -0.44 25.58 -30.23
N GLU A 411 -1.50 26.27 -29.85
CA GLU A 411 -1.81 26.66 -28.46
C GLU A 411 -2.46 25.54 -27.64
N PHE A 412 -2.79 24.39 -28.24
CA PHE A 412 -3.56 23.31 -27.63
C PHE A 412 -2.69 22.08 -27.38
N SER A 413 -2.69 21.62 -26.12
CA SER A 413 -2.21 20.29 -25.75
C SER A 413 -3.38 19.41 -25.41
N TYR A 414 -3.36 18.16 -25.85
CA TYR A 414 -4.49 17.26 -25.70
C TYR A 414 -4.09 15.82 -25.36
N VAL A 415 -4.96 15.13 -24.66
CA VAL A 415 -4.92 13.68 -24.45
C VAL A 415 -6.34 13.15 -24.50
N GLY A 416 -6.55 12.10 -25.26
CA GLY A 416 -7.82 11.38 -25.29
C GLY A 416 -7.58 9.89 -25.39
N GLY A 417 -8.54 9.07 -24.98
CA GLY A 417 -8.32 7.66 -25.03
C GLY A 417 -9.54 6.80 -24.72
N PHE A 418 -9.33 5.52 -24.93
CA PHE A 418 -10.24 4.45 -24.57
C PHE A 418 -9.55 3.49 -23.61
N TYR A 419 -10.29 3.01 -22.59
CA TYR A 419 -9.81 2.06 -21.59
C TYR A 419 -10.75 0.89 -21.44
N TYR A 420 -10.20 -0.31 -21.46
CA TYR A 420 -10.87 -1.55 -21.13
C TYR A 420 -10.16 -2.28 -20.00
N PHE A 421 -10.91 -2.83 -19.05
CA PHE A 421 -10.39 -3.60 -17.94
C PHE A 421 -11.32 -4.77 -17.64
N TYR A 422 -10.72 -5.92 -17.37
CA TYR A 422 -11.43 -7.09 -16.86
C TYR A 422 -10.62 -7.77 -15.78
N GLU A 423 -11.29 -8.20 -14.71
CA GLU A 423 -10.68 -9.02 -13.68
C GLU A 423 -11.58 -10.14 -13.21
N LYS A 424 -10.95 -11.16 -12.61
CA LYS A 424 -11.60 -12.27 -11.94
C LYS A 424 -10.85 -12.62 -10.66
N ALA A 425 -11.59 -12.68 -9.55
CA ALA A 425 -11.06 -12.95 -8.23
C ALA A 425 -11.76 -14.14 -7.56
N TYR A 426 -11.01 -14.86 -6.74
CA TYR A 426 -11.47 -15.96 -5.91
C TYR A 426 -10.89 -15.79 -4.52
N GLU A 427 -11.70 -16.05 -3.50
CA GLU A 427 -11.23 -16.06 -2.12
C GLU A 427 -11.96 -17.14 -1.33
N THR A 428 -11.22 -17.78 -0.41
CA THR A 428 -11.77 -18.64 0.63
C THR A 428 -11.14 -18.23 1.95
N ASN A 429 -11.97 -17.77 2.87
CA ASN A 429 -11.61 -17.38 4.22
C ASN A 429 -12.19 -18.40 5.21
N ARG A 430 -11.30 -19.19 5.82
CA ARG A 430 -11.63 -20.11 6.91
C ARG A 430 -11.32 -19.45 8.21
N GLN A 431 -12.24 -19.54 9.14
CA GLN A 431 -12.06 -18.97 10.47
C GLN A 431 -12.24 -20.07 11.53
N SER A 432 -11.61 -19.90 12.66
CA SER A 432 -11.84 -20.68 13.87
C SER A 432 -11.91 -19.69 15.02
N LEU A 433 -13.01 -19.69 15.73
CA LEU A 433 -13.26 -18.78 16.83
C LEU A 433 -14.12 -19.46 17.92
N THR A 434 -13.99 -18.96 19.14
CA THR A 434 -14.80 -19.40 20.28
C THR A 434 -15.54 -18.19 20.81
N LEU A 435 -16.87 -18.22 20.70
CA LEU A 435 -17.76 -17.29 21.38
C LEU A 435 -17.85 -17.64 22.87
N VAL A 436 -17.58 -16.69 23.73
CA VAL A 436 -17.75 -16.85 25.17
C VAL A 436 -19.15 -16.41 25.57
N ALA A 437 -19.94 -17.30 26.08
CA ALA A 437 -21.32 -17.05 26.48
C ALA A 437 -21.57 -17.41 27.95
N PRO A 438 -22.41 -16.64 28.68
CA PRO A 438 -22.99 -17.13 29.92
C PRO A 438 -23.82 -18.39 29.63
N VAL A 439 -23.75 -19.40 30.50
CA VAL A 439 -24.55 -20.64 30.36
C VAL A 439 -26.04 -20.31 30.27
N ALA A 440 -26.51 -19.33 31.02
CA ALA A 440 -27.90 -18.87 30.99
C ALA A 440 -28.33 -18.22 29.66
N ALA A 441 -27.36 -17.76 28.86
CA ALA A 441 -27.60 -17.12 27.56
C ALA A 441 -27.53 -18.08 26.36
N LEU A 442 -27.28 -19.36 26.57
CA LEU A 442 -27.21 -20.38 25.51
C LEU A 442 -28.41 -20.39 24.56
N PRO A 443 -29.67 -20.18 25.04
CA PRO A 443 -30.83 -20.09 24.12
C PRO A 443 -30.75 -18.96 23.10
N PHE A 444 -30.11 -17.85 23.42
CA PHE A 444 -29.83 -16.75 22.46
C PHE A 444 -28.95 -17.19 21.30
N TYR A 445 -28.09 -18.18 21.51
CA TYR A 445 -27.21 -18.76 20.50
C TYR A 445 -27.80 -19.98 19.78
N GLY A 446 -29.11 -20.20 19.91
CA GLY A 446 -29.83 -21.27 19.22
C GLY A 446 -29.75 -22.65 19.91
N ILE A 447 -29.25 -22.75 21.15
CA ILE A 447 -29.27 -23.98 21.95
C ILE A 447 -30.61 -24.05 22.68
N PRO A 448 -31.39 -25.13 22.56
CA PRO A 448 -32.70 -25.23 23.23
C PRO A 448 -32.63 -24.95 24.74
N ALA A 449 -33.66 -24.31 25.28
CA ALA A 449 -33.68 -23.89 26.70
C ALA A 449 -33.55 -25.02 27.68
N ASP A 450 -34.16 -26.18 27.39
CA ASP A 450 -34.03 -27.44 28.18
C ASP A 450 -32.59 -27.96 28.13
N THR A 451 -31.92 -27.90 26.98
CA THR A 451 -30.52 -28.27 26.84
C THR A 451 -29.63 -27.32 27.64
N ALA A 452 -29.88 -26.02 27.60
CA ALA A 452 -29.16 -25.03 28.40
C ALA A 452 -29.35 -25.26 29.91
N ALA A 453 -30.54 -25.59 30.33
CA ALA A 453 -30.83 -25.97 31.72
C ALA A 453 -30.10 -27.27 32.14
N ALA A 454 -30.03 -28.26 31.26
CA ALA A 454 -29.25 -29.47 31.46
C ALA A 454 -27.74 -29.20 31.59
N VAL A 455 -27.16 -28.30 30.73
CA VAL A 455 -25.76 -27.87 30.86
C VAL A 455 -25.52 -27.30 32.28
N ALA A 456 -26.35 -26.38 32.73
CA ALA A 456 -26.22 -25.77 34.05
C ALA A 456 -26.33 -26.79 35.20
N SER A 457 -27.27 -27.72 35.08
CA SER A 457 -27.49 -28.76 36.10
C SER A 457 -26.36 -29.79 36.18
N LEU A 458 -25.83 -30.20 35.01
CA LEU A 458 -24.75 -31.19 34.93
C LEU A 458 -23.37 -30.60 35.25
N ASN A 459 -23.24 -29.29 35.22
CA ASN A 459 -21.96 -28.57 35.43
C ASN A 459 -22.16 -27.48 36.50
N PRO A 460 -22.40 -27.79 37.77
CA PRO A 460 -22.63 -26.80 38.80
C PRO A 460 -21.40 -25.89 38.97
N GLY A 461 -21.64 -24.57 39.00
CA GLY A 461 -20.59 -23.54 39.09
C GLY A 461 -19.91 -23.18 37.76
N LEU A 462 -20.39 -23.71 36.63
CA LEU A 462 -19.96 -23.28 35.30
C LEU A 462 -20.80 -22.07 34.85
N ASP A 463 -20.26 -20.85 35.02
CA ASP A 463 -20.96 -19.62 34.63
C ASP A 463 -20.77 -19.27 33.15
N LEU A 464 -19.57 -19.55 32.59
CA LEU A 464 -19.17 -19.24 31.22
C LEU A 464 -18.81 -20.50 30.45
N ILE A 465 -19.26 -20.58 29.22
CA ILE A 465 -19.00 -21.67 28.28
C ILE A 465 -18.58 -21.16 26.92
N GLY A 466 -17.72 -21.90 26.21
CA GLY A 466 -17.31 -21.61 24.84
C GLY A 466 -18.22 -22.27 23.82
N LEU A 467 -18.50 -21.55 22.75
CA LEU A 467 -19.16 -22.06 21.55
C LEU A 467 -18.16 -21.97 20.38
N ASN A 468 -17.57 -23.11 20.03
CA ASN A 468 -16.63 -23.18 18.90
C ASN A 468 -17.37 -23.06 17.57
N SER A 469 -16.89 -22.19 16.72
CA SER A 469 -17.40 -21.98 15.37
C SER A 469 -16.24 -21.95 14.37
N ASN A 470 -16.43 -22.64 13.24
CA ASN A 470 -15.43 -22.74 12.17
C ASN A 470 -16.01 -22.32 10.82
N PRO A 471 -16.49 -21.08 10.67
CA PRO A 471 -17.17 -20.64 9.45
C PRO A 471 -16.22 -20.58 8.27
N VAL A 472 -16.73 -20.94 7.09
CA VAL A 472 -16.02 -20.78 5.81
C VAL A 472 -16.79 -19.80 4.95
N GLN A 473 -16.14 -18.69 4.63
CA GLN A 473 -16.62 -17.70 3.69
C GLN A 473 -15.86 -17.89 2.36
N ALA A 474 -16.57 -18.13 1.27
CA ALA A 474 -15.95 -18.34 -0.03
C ALA A 474 -16.74 -17.60 -1.11
N PHE A 475 -16.03 -17.00 -2.05
CA PHE A 475 -16.68 -16.29 -3.14
C PHE A 475 -15.81 -16.22 -4.40
N LYS A 476 -16.49 -15.94 -5.51
CA LYS A 476 -15.91 -15.61 -6.81
C LYS A 476 -16.54 -14.29 -7.27
N GLY A 477 -15.69 -13.33 -7.67
CA GLY A 477 -16.15 -12.07 -8.24
C GLY A 477 -15.53 -11.79 -9.60
N THR A 478 -16.21 -11.01 -10.42
CA THR A 478 -15.68 -10.39 -11.65
C THR A 478 -15.96 -8.90 -11.63
N ALA A 479 -15.08 -8.12 -12.25
CA ALA A 479 -15.34 -6.73 -12.58
C ALA A 479 -14.87 -6.46 -14.02
N GLU A 480 -15.71 -5.78 -14.78
CA GLU A 480 -15.44 -5.29 -16.13
C GLU A 480 -15.65 -3.78 -16.13
N SER A 481 -14.76 -3.04 -16.78
CA SER A 481 -14.83 -1.58 -16.87
C SER A 481 -14.47 -1.12 -18.26
N MET A 482 -15.30 -0.22 -18.81
CA MET A 482 -15.02 0.48 -20.06
C MET A 482 -15.08 1.98 -19.84
N ALA A 483 -14.19 2.72 -20.48
CA ALA A 483 -14.22 4.16 -20.38
C ALA A 483 -13.70 4.85 -21.64
N VAL A 484 -14.24 6.05 -21.88
CA VAL A 484 -13.74 7.01 -22.87
C VAL A 484 -13.42 8.31 -22.13
N PHE A 485 -12.29 8.92 -22.45
CA PHE A 485 -11.86 10.14 -21.78
C PHE A 485 -11.15 11.08 -22.73
N GLY A 486 -11.17 12.38 -22.38
CA GLY A 486 -10.42 13.42 -23.07
C GLY A 486 -10.15 14.60 -22.16
N GLN A 487 -9.01 15.24 -22.40
CA GLN A 487 -8.58 16.47 -21.77
C GLN A 487 -7.88 17.36 -22.79
N VAL A 488 -8.19 18.64 -22.76
CA VAL A 488 -7.56 19.65 -23.59
C VAL A 488 -7.08 20.79 -22.70
N SER A 489 -5.87 21.25 -22.94
CA SER A 489 -5.28 22.44 -22.33
C SER A 489 -5.02 23.48 -23.40
N TRP A 490 -5.41 24.73 -23.17
CA TRP A 490 -5.21 25.87 -24.05
C TRP A 490 -4.27 26.89 -23.40
N LYS A 491 -3.16 27.22 -24.12
CA LYS A 491 -2.17 28.22 -23.73
C LYS A 491 -2.15 29.35 -24.75
N PRO A 492 -2.92 30.45 -24.53
CA PRO A 492 -2.98 31.53 -25.51
C PRO A 492 -1.64 32.25 -25.67
N GLN A 493 -1.15 32.32 -26.91
CA GLN A 493 0.07 33.07 -27.28
C GLN A 493 -0.08 34.55 -26.98
N ALA A 494 -1.31 35.08 -27.11
CA ALA A 494 -1.62 36.48 -26.80
C ALA A 494 -1.31 36.88 -25.33
N LEU A 495 -1.11 35.90 -24.46
CA LEU A 495 -0.72 36.08 -23.04
C LEU A 495 0.68 35.51 -22.74
N ASP A 496 1.56 35.45 -23.74
CA ASP A 496 2.91 34.86 -23.64
C ASP A 496 2.88 33.42 -23.04
N GLU A 497 1.82 32.65 -23.29
CA GLU A 497 1.60 31.31 -22.75
C GLU A 497 1.62 31.24 -21.20
N LYS A 498 1.46 32.40 -20.54
CA LYS A 498 1.43 32.48 -19.07
C LYS A 498 0.16 31.90 -18.46
N LEU A 499 -0.96 31.98 -19.20
CA LEU A 499 -2.25 31.39 -18.83
C LEU A 499 -2.37 30.00 -19.47
N GLU A 500 -2.81 29.00 -18.69
CA GLU A 500 -3.27 27.72 -19.22
C GLU A 500 -4.64 27.42 -18.66
N LEU A 501 -5.60 27.13 -19.55
CA LEU A 501 -6.94 26.66 -19.20
C LEU A 501 -7.06 25.19 -19.60
N THR A 502 -7.45 24.32 -18.69
CA THR A 502 -7.60 22.89 -18.94
C THR A 502 -9.03 22.46 -18.66
N GLY A 503 -9.63 21.72 -19.57
CA GLY A 503 -10.92 21.03 -19.40
C GLY A 503 -10.77 19.55 -19.72
N GLY A 504 -11.46 18.71 -18.96
CA GLY A 504 -11.41 17.26 -19.17
C GLY A 504 -12.72 16.57 -18.74
N ILE A 505 -13.01 15.46 -19.39
CA ILE A 505 -14.20 14.64 -19.13
C ILE A 505 -13.87 13.16 -19.33
N ARG A 506 -14.50 12.30 -18.54
CA ARG A 506 -14.47 10.84 -18.69
C ARG A 506 -15.82 10.24 -18.38
N TYR A 507 -16.29 9.36 -19.26
CA TYR A 507 -17.39 8.46 -18.99
C TYR A 507 -16.85 7.08 -18.68
N THR A 508 -17.34 6.44 -17.62
CA THR A 508 -16.95 5.08 -17.21
C THR A 508 -18.21 4.25 -16.93
N SER A 509 -18.23 3.02 -17.41
CA SER A 509 -19.25 2.01 -17.12
C SER A 509 -18.58 0.77 -16.52
N ASP A 510 -19.05 0.36 -15.34
CA ASP A 510 -18.55 -0.79 -14.57
C ASP A 510 -19.64 -1.84 -14.43
N VAL A 511 -19.31 -3.11 -14.68
CA VAL A 511 -20.17 -4.26 -14.44
C VAL A 511 -19.51 -5.18 -13.43
N LYS A 512 -20.20 -5.51 -12.35
CA LYS A 512 -19.69 -6.43 -11.33
C LYS A 512 -20.60 -7.61 -11.12
N THR A 513 -19.98 -8.79 -10.92
CA THR A 513 -20.70 -10.00 -10.52
C THR A 513 -20.06 -10.61 -9.30
N ILE A 514 -20.88 -11.29 -8.49
CA ILE A 514 -20.44 -12.05 -7.31
C ILE A 514 -21.19 -13.36 -7.22
N LEU A 515 -20.52 -14.40 -6.73
CA LEU A 515 -21.11 -15.67 -6.37
C LEU A 515 -20.54 -16.13 -5.05
N LEU A 516 -21.37 -16.25 -4.03
CA LEU A 516 -21.05 -16.73 -2.69
C LEU A 516 -21.16 -18.25 -2.63
N ARG A 517 -20.23 -18.94 -1.93
CA ARG A 517 -20.15 -20.40 -1.84
C ARG A 517 -19.63 -20.89 -0.47
N GLY A 518 -19.73 -20.07 0.56
CA GLY A 518 -19.31 -20.45 1.92
C GLY A 518 -20.35 -21.29 2.65
N ASP A 519 -19.93 -21.96 3.72
CA ASP A 519 -20.82 -22.78 4.55
C ASP A 519 -21.85 -21.92 5.30
N VAL A 520 -21.46 -20.71 5.69
CA VAL A 520 -22.32 -19.74 6.39
C VAL A 520 -23.13 -18.88 5.43
N GLN A 521 -22.94 -19.04 4.13
CA GLN A 521 -23.57 -18.27 3.08
C GLN A 521 -24.22 -19.23 2.10
N PRO A 522 -25.55 -19.20 1.98
CA PRO A 522 -26.20 -19.96 0.92
C PRO A 522 -25.68 -19.49 -0.44
N ASN A 523 -25.74 -20.36 -1.45
CA ASN A 523 -25.33 -20.01 -2.81
C ASN A 523 -26.17 -18.81 -3.31
N GLN A 524 -25.58 -17.62 -3.21
CA GLN A 524 -26.18 -16.37 -3.66
C GLN A 524 -25.33 -15.79 -4.77
N SER A 525 -25.98 -15.17 -5.74
CA SER A 525 -25.30 -14.45 -6.83
C SER A 525 -25.89 -13.07 -7.01
N GLY A 526 -25.05 -12.12 -7.41
CA GLY A 526 -25.44 -10.75 -7.67
C GLY A 526 -24.75 -10.22 -8.93
N ARG A 527 -25.41 -9.28 -9.61
CA ARG A 527 -24.88 -8.47 -10.68
C ARG A 527 -25.30 -7.02 -10.44
N ALA A 528 -24.38 -6.09 -10.61
CA ALA A 528 -24.63 -4.66 -10.49
C ALA A 528 -23.87 -3.92 -11.60
N ASN A 529 -24.47 -2.84 -12.09
CA ASN A 529 -23.90 -1.94 -13.07
C ASN A 529 -23.78 -0.57 -12.43
N PHE A 530 -22.66 0.11 -12.67
CA PHE A 530 -22.38 1.45 -12.16
C PHE A 530 -21.85 2.32 -13.29
N GLU A 531 -22.33 3.55 -13.38
CA GLU A 531 -21.90 4.51 -14.39
C GLU A 531 -21.47 5.80 -13.69
N ASN A 532 -20.49 6.48 -14.25
CA ASN A 532 -20.03 7.77 -13.72
C ASN A 532 -19.46 8.64 -14.83
N VAL A 533 -19.74 9.94 -14.73
CA VAL A 533 -19.06 10.97 -15.53
C VAL A 533 -18.18 11.80 -14.62
N SER A 534 -16.88 11.75 -14.84
CA SER A 534 -15.90 12.56 -14.08
C SER A 534 -15.47 13.78 -14.88
N TYR A 535 -15.32 14.92 -14.20
CA TYR A 535 -14.97 16.21 -14.78
C TYR A 535 -13.70 16.77 -14.18
N LEU A 536 -13.00 17.58 -14.98
CA LEU A 536 -11.85 18.38 -14.56
C LEU A 536 -11.93 19.74 -15.23
N ALA A 537 -11.70 20.79 -14.46
CA ALA A 537 -11.43 22.13 -14.96
C ALA A 537 -10.29 22.73 -14.13
N SER A 538 -9.30 23.33 -14.78
CA SER A 538 -8.25 24.06 -14.07
C SER A 538 -7.84 25.30 -14.82
N VAL A 539 -7.39 26.29 -14.06
CA VAL A 539 -6.71 27.48 -14.52
C VAL A 539 -5.40 27.59 -13.79
N ASN A 540 -4.32 27.79 -14.52
CA ASN A 540 -3.02 28.11 -13.95
C ASN A 540 -2.42 29.33 -14.66
N TYR A 541 -1.78 30.16 -13.87
CA TYR A 541 -1.14 31.38 -14.33
C TYR A 541 0.29 31.43 -13.84
N ARG A 542 1.21 31.61 -14.78
CA ARG A 542 2.64 31.73 -14.52
C ARG A 542 3.03 33.21 -14.45
N PHE A 543 3.22 33.70 -13.23
CA PHE A 543 3.63 35.10 -12.99
C PHE A 543 5.06 35.37 -13.47
N THR A 544 5.94 34.39 -13.19
CA THR A 544 7.34 34.38 -13.63
C THR A 544 7.71 32.93 -14.00
N PRO A 545 8.85 32.67 -14.66
CA PRO A 545 9.30 31.32 -14.93
C PRO A 545 9.35 30.41 -13.65
N GLY A 546 9.60 31.00 -12.49
CA GLY A 546 9.69 30.29 -11.22
C GLY A 546 8.45 30.37 -10.32
N ILE A 547 7.36 31.05 -10.72
CA ILE A 547 6.17 31.20 -9.85
C ILE A 547 4.89 30.96 -10.64
N MET A 548 4.16 29.93 -10.29
CA MET A 548 2.86 29.57 -10.86
C MET A 548 1.81 29.40 -9.75
N ALA A 549 0.64 30.03 -9.91
CA ALA A 549 -0.55 29.73 -9.11
C ALA A 549 -1.58 28.98 -9.96
N TYR A 550 -2.38 28.14 -9.33
CA TYR A 550 -3.44 27.43 -10.00
C TYR A 550 -4.71 27.32 -9.14
N ALA A 551 -5.83 27.14 -9.81
CA ALA A 551 -7.09 26.69 -9.21
C ALA A 551 -7.61 25.50 -10.03
N ARG A 552 -8.11 24.48 -9.32
CA ARG A 552 -8.57 23.24 -9.93
C ARG A 552 -9.89 22.80 -9.32
N PHE A 553 -10.82 22.43 -10.19
CA PHE A 553 -12.00 21.65 -9.89
C PHE A 553 -11.81 20.25 -10.44
N SER A 554 -12.09 19.22 -9.67
CA SER A 554 -12.03 17.83 -10.14
C SER A 554 -13.02 16.95 -9.43
N THR A 555 -13.53 15.95 -10.14
CA THR A 555 -14.38 14.91 -9.57
C THR A 555 -13.72 13.55 -9.72
N GLY A 556 -14.18 12.61 -8.93
CA GLY A 556 -13.80 11.20 -9.00
C GLY A 556 -14.85 10.34 -8.35
N TYR A 557 -14.80 9.04 -8.62
CA TYR A 557 -15.70 8.10 -7.99
C TYR A 557 -14.97 6.81 -7.63
N ARG A 558 -15.49 6.12 -6.62
CA ARG A 558 -15.17 4.74 -6.31
C ARG A 558 -16.40 3.90 -6.62
N SER A 559 -16.23 2.87 -7.42
CA SER A 559 -17.30 1.98 -7.84
C SER A 559 -18.01 1.35 -6.64
N GLY A 560 -19.30 1.16 -6.73
CA GLY A 560 -20.07 0.32 -5.83
C GLY A 560 -19.63 -1.15 -5.90
N GLY A 561 -20.25 -2.00 -5.12
CA GLY A 561 -19.87 -3.41 -5.06
C GLY A 561 -20.77 -4.25 -4.17
N PHE A 562 -20.23 -5.39 -3.74
CA PHE A 562 -20.91 -6.35 -2.89
C PHE A 562 -20.09 -6.63 -1.63
N ASN A 563 -20.76 -6.92 -0.52
CA ASN A 563 -20.15 -7.39 0.72
C ASN A 563 -20.02 -8.93 0.68
N PRO A 564 -18.88 -9.48 0.23
CA PRO A 564 -18.77 -10.90 -0.08
C PRO A 564 -18.72 -11.83 1.14
N ARG A 565 -18.49 -11.25 2.32
CA ARG A 565 -18.40 -11.98 3.60
C ARG A 565 -19.63 -11.78 4.47
N ALA A 566 -20.61 -10.98 4.03
CA ALA A 566 -21.87 -10.81 4.73
C ALA A 566 -22.74 -12.08 4.62
N VAL A 567 -23.54 -12.37 5.64
CA VAL A 567 -24.48 -13.51 5.63
C VAL A 567 -25.52 -13.34 4.52
N THR A 568 -26.01 -12.12 4.32
CA THR A 568 -26.92 -11.78 3.23
C THR A 568 -26.19 -10.94 2.20
N LEU A 569 -26.32 -11.30 0.94
CA LEU A 569 -25.68 -10.56 -0.14
C LEU A 569 -26.36 -9.20 -0.33
N ASN A 570 -25.62 -8.15 -0.01
CA ASN A 570 -26.06 -6.76 -0.20
C ASN A 570 -25.07 -6.03 -1.10
N ALA A 571 -25.60 -5.29 -2.08
CA ALA A 571 -24.83 -4.32 -2.84
C ALA A 571 -24.70 -3.02 -2.02
N PHE A 572 -23.63 -2.29 -2.27
CA PHE A 572 -23.45 -0.92 -1.81
C PHE A 572 -23.18 0.00 -3.01
N ASP A 573 -23.60 1.26 -2.88
CA ASP A 573 -23.57 2.25 -3.96
C ASP A 573 -22.17 2.83 -4.17
N PRO A 574 -21.90 3.44 -5.35
CA PRO A 574 -20.72 4.22 -5.59
C PRO A 574 -20.56 5.37 -4.60
N GLU A 575 -19.30 5.71 -4.32
CA GLU A 575 -18.91 6.92 -3.60
C GLU A 575 -18.41 7.96 -4.61
N GLU A 576 -18.83 9.19 -4.46
CA GLU A 576 -18.46 10.30 -5.34
C GLU A 576 -17.73 11.39 -4.57
N ALA A 577 -16.75 12.01 -5.22
CA ALA A 577 -15.96 13.10 -4.67
C ALA A 577 -15.97 14.31 -5.60
N THR A 578 -16.19 15.49 -5.02
CA THR A 578 -16.06 16.78 -5.69
C THR A 578 -15.03 17.62 -4.94
N SER A 579 -13.96 18.03 -5.62
CA SER A 579 -12.82 18.73 -5.01
C SER A 579 -12.54 20.07 -5.66
N TYR A 580 -12.30 21.05 -4.81
CA TYR A 580 -11.78 22.38 -5.15
C TYR A 580 -10.41 22.52 -4.53
N GLU A 581 -9.41 22.88 -5.32
CA GLU A 581 -8.03 23.04 -4.89
C GLU A 581 -7.46 24.32 -5.47
N ILE A 582 -6.73 25.08 -4.64
CA ILE A 582 -5.88 26.19 -5.07
C ILE A 582 -4.46 25.87 -4.64
N GLY A 583 -3.48 26.29 -5.45
CA GLY A 583 -2.08 26.06 -5.10
C GLY A 583 -1.13 27.07 -5.70
N LEU A 584 0.05 27.07 -5.11
CA LEU A 584 1.19 27.87 -5.51
C LEU A 584 2.40 26.93 -5.67
N LYS A 585 3.08 27.04 -6.81
CA LYS A 585 4.36 26.37 -7.06
C LYS A 585 5.40 27.43 -7.33
N SER A 586 6.49 27.41 -6.57
CA SER A 586 7.46 28.48 -6.63
C SER A 586 8.90 28.00 -6.44
N GLU A 587 9.79 28.63 -7.19
CA GLU A 587 11.24 28.50 -7.10
C GLU A 587 11.87 29.88 -6.98
N PHE A 588 12.81 30.04 -6.05
CA PHE A 588 13.49 31.27 -5.74
C PHE A 588 15.01 31.07 -5.69
N PHE A 589 15.78 32.15 -5.81
CA PHE A 589 17.24 32.20 -5.63
C PHE A 589 17.94 31.20 -6.56
N ASP A 590 17.70 31.32 -7.87
CA ASP A 590 18.26 30.44 -8.90
C ASP A 590 17.99 28.97 -8.62
N ARG A 591 16.71 28.66 -8.29
CA ARG A 591 16.22 27.31 -7.96
C ARG A 591 16.81 26.70 -6.68
N ARG A 592 17.38 27.53 -5.77
CA ARG A 592 17.92 27.03 -4.50
C ARG A 592 16.85 26.87 -3.41
N LEU A 593 15.67 27.43 -3.62
CA LEU A 593 14.51 27.26 -2.75
C LEU A 593 13.30 26.93 -3.61
N ARG A 594 12.71 25.76 -3.38
CA ARG A 594 11.42 25.32 -3.96
C ARG A 594 10.40 25.25 -2.85
N LEU A 595 9.25 25.94 -3.03
CA LEU A 595 8.13 25.92 -2.09
C LEU A 595 6.82 25.70 -2.85
N ASN A 596 6.13 24.60 -2.54
CA ASN A 596 4.84 24.25 -3.10
C ASN A 596 3.79 24.24 -2.00
N LEU A 597 2.68 24.96 -2.21
CA LEU A 597 1.57 25.07 -1.30
C LEU A 597 0.27 24.64 -1.98
N ALA A 598 -0.61 23.96 -1.26
CA ALA A 598 -1.95 23.65 -1.73
C ALA A 598 -2.97 23.79 -0.58
N ALA A 599 -4.15 24.31 -0.90
CA ALA A 599 -5.30 24.30 -0.01
C ALA A 599 -6.48 23.68 -0.75
N PHE A 600 -7.24 22.81 -0.07
CA PHE A 600 -8.30 22.06 -0.71
C PHE A 600 -9.57 21.98 0.16
N GLN A 601 -10.70 21.84 -0.53
CA GLN A 601 -11.93 21.33 0.02
C GLN A 601 -12.45 20.20 -0.88
N THR A 602 -12.77 19.06 -0.28
CA THR A 602 -13.36 17.92 -1.00
C THR A 602 -14.61 17.46 -0.29
N ASP A 603 -15.72 17.41 -1.00
CA ASP A 603 -17.00 16.89 -0.54
C ASP A 603 -17.19 15.46 -1.08
N TYR A 604 -17.53 14.54 -0.18
CA TYR A 604 -17.84 13.15 -0.51
C TYR A 604 -19.31 12.90 -0.25
N ASP A 605 -19.98 12.34 -1.26
CA ASP A 605 -21.33 11.81 -1.17
C ASP A 605 -21.27 10.28 -1.16
N ASN A 606 -22.17 9.65 -0.40
CA ASN A 606 -22.23 8.19 -0.22
C ASN A 606 -20.90 7.56 0.23
N LEU A 607 -20.18 8.23 1.15
CA LEU A 607 -18.89 7.76 1.63
C LEU A 607 -18.95 6.27 2.02
N GLN A 608 -18.08 5.46 1.42
CA GLN A 608 -17.95 4.06 1.75
C GLN A 608 -17.02 3.90 2.97
N VAL A 609 -17.56 3.44 4.08
CA VAL A 609 -16.82 3.15 5.31
C VAL A 609 -16.89 1.67 5.65
N ASN A 610 -15.83 1.16 6.28
CA ASN A 610 -15.79 -0.20 6.78
C ASN A 610 -16.34 -0.23 8.21
N GLN A 611 -17.31 -1.11 8.44
CA GLN A 611 -17.77 -1.52 9.75
C GLN A 611 -17.35 -2.97 10.00
N PHE A 612 -16.83 -3.25 11.17
CA PHE A 612 -16.48 -4.61 11.54
C PHE A 612 -17.64 -5.24 12.32
N ALA A 613 -17.98 -6.46 11.92
CA ALA A 613 -18.99 -7.26 12.61
C ALA A 613 -18.41 -8.65 12.94
N SER A 614 -18.73 -9.20 14.11
CA SER A 614 -18.31 -10.52 14.51
C SER A 614 -19.42 -11.22 15.30
N GLY A 615 -19.51 -12.53 15.16
CA GLY A 615 -20.51 -13.37 15.79
C GLY A 615 -20.37 -14.83 15.41
N SER A 616 -21.41 -15.64 15.59
CA SER A 616 -21.41 -17.08 15.28
C SER A 616 -21.15 -17.40 13.82
N SER A 617 -21.52 -16.49 12.90
CA SER A 617 -21.24 -16.60 11.45
C SER A 617 -19.83 -16.18 11.07
N GLY A 618 -18.97 -15.87 12.04
CA GLY A 618 -17.60 -15.42 11.85
C GLY A 618 -17.41 -13.92 12.00
N ALA A 619 -16.19 -13.51 11.71
CA ALA A 619 -15.78 -12.12 11.71
C ALA A 619 -15.71 -11.59 10.27
N THR A 620 -16.28 -10.43 10.04
CA THR A 620 -16.35 -9.81 8.71
C THR A 620 -16.22 -8.30 8.78
N SER A 621 -15.67 -7.72 7.74
CA SER A 621 -15.74 -6.28 7.49
C SER A 621 -16.81 -6.04 6.41
N LEU A 622 -17.71 -5.13 6.68
CA LEU A 622 -18.80 -4.71 5.80
C LEU A 622 -18.53 -3.29 5.32
N VAL A 623 -18.67 -3.08 4.03
CA VAL A 623 -18.69 -1.73 3.45
C VAL A 623 -20.13 -1.22 3.46
N VAL A 624 -20.33 -0.03 4.02
CA VAL A 624 -21.63 0.67 4.04
C VAL A 624 -21.47 2.09 3.51
N ASN A 625 -22.51 2.62 2.86
CA ASN A 625 -22.58 4.02 2.46
C ASN A 625 -23.04 4.85 3.68
N ALA A 626 -22.11 5.56 4.31
CA ALA A 626 -22.35 6.21 5.60
C ALA A 626 -22.95 7.63 5.48
N GLY A 627 -22.98 8.23 4.28
CA GLY A 627 -23.53 9.56 4.08
C GLY A 627 -22.52 10.56 3.50
N LYS A 628 -22.44 11.78 4.09
CA LYS A 628 -21.70 12.91 3.51
C LYS A 628 -20.59 13.39 4.43
N VAL A 629 -19.40 13.59 3.86
CA VAL A 629 -18.24 14.11 4.59
C VAL A 629 -17.57 15.22 3.79
N ARG A 630 -17.20 16.29 4.47
CA ARG A 630 -16.37 17.37 3.92
C ARG A 630 -14.98 17.32 4.51
N PHE A 631 -13.98 17.30 3.65
CA PHE A 631 -12.59 17.48 4.03
C PHE A 631 -12.08 18.85 3.64
N ARG A 632 -11.39 19.52 4.55
CA ARG A 632 -10.64 20.74 4.28
C ARG A 632 -9.22 20.56 4.77
N GLY A 633 -8.27 21.08 4.01
CA GLY A 633 -6.89 20.96 4.42
C GLY A 633 -5.94 21.87 3.69
N VAL A 634 -4.71 21.88 4.22
CA VAL A 634 -3.57 22.59 3.61
C VAL A 634 -2.37 21.67 3.58
N GLU A 635 -1.54 21.83 2.55
CA GLU A 635 -0.33 21.05 2.33
C GLU A 635 0.81 21.99 1.95
N ALA A 636 2.01 21.70 2.44
CA ALA A 636 3.21 22.46 2.12
C ALA A 636 4.36 21.46 1.88
N GLU A 637 5.16 21.74 0.86
CA GLU A 637 6.39 21.02 0.54
C GLU A 637 7.49 22.04 0.26
N LEU A 638 8.65 21.86 0.90
CA LEU A 638 9.79 22.73 0.78
C LEU A 638 11.04 21.91 0.50
N THR A 639 11.86 22.38 -0.44
CA THR A 639 13.23 21.92 -0.61
C THR A 639 14.14 23.13 -0.74
N ALA A 640 15.22 23.17 0.03
CA ALA A 640 16.15 24.29 0.03
C ALA A 640 17.61 23.84 0.03
N VAL A 641 18.45 24.54 -0.70
CA VAL A 641 19.90 24.41 -0.73
C VAL A 641 20.50 25.73 -0.27
N PRO A 642 20.46 26.05 1.04
CA PRO A 642 20.93 27.33 1.54
C PRO A 642 22.42 27.57 1.24
N ILE A 643 23.22 26.52 1.30
CA ILE A 643 24.59 26.46 0.79
C ILE A 643 24.82 25.15 0.06
N ARG A 644 25.77 25.07 -0.88
CA ARG A 644 25.99 23.89 -1.74
C ARG A 644 26.16 22.56 -1.01
N LYS A 645 26.53 22.58 0.27
CA LYS A 645 26.75 21.38 1.08
C LYS A 645 25.54 20.96 1.90
N ILE A 646 24.52 21.80 2.00
CA ILE A 646 23.34 21.55 2.85
C ILE A 646 22.10 21.53 1.99
N THR A 647 21.36 20.43 2.09
CA THR A 647 19.99 20.30 1.56
C THR A 647 19.03 20.10 2.72
N ILE A 648 17.95 20.87 2.72
CA ILE A 648 16.84 20.74 3.68
C ILE A 648 15.59 20.45 2.88
N ASP A 649 14.86 19.44 3.25
CA ASP A 649 13.53 19.14 2.74
C ASP A 649 12.52 19.05 3.88
N ALA A 650 11.34 19.58 3.66
CA ALA A 650 10.26 19.52 4.64
C ALA A 650 8.92 19.35 3.95
N SER A 651 8.01 18.66 4.61
CA SER A 651 6.64 18.56 4.17
C SER A 651 5.69 18.59 5.36
N ALA A 652 4.50 19.18 5.17
CA ALA A 652 3.45 19.18 6.18
C ALA A 652 2.08 19.08 5.52
N GLY A 653 1.17 18.33 6.15
CA GLY A 653 -0.21 18.20 5.74
C GLY A 653 -1.15 18.30 6.94
N TYR A 654 -2.14 19.18 6.83
CA TYR A 654 -3.24 19.27 7.76
C TYR A 654 -4.54 18.93 7.06
N THR A 655 -5.34 18.03 7.64
CA THR A 655 -6.64 17.61 7.08
C THR A 655 -7.69 17.55 8.20
N LYS A 656 -8.79 18.26 8.00
CA LYS A 656 -9.94 18.29 8.91
C LYS A 656 -11.15 17.65 8.22
N PRO A 657 -11.54 16.42 8.61
CA PRO A 657 -12.82 15.83 8.21
C PRO A 657 -13.96 16.44 9.01
N ASP A 658 -15.13 16.56 8.40
CA ASP A 658 -16.36 17.09 8.98
C ASP A 658 -17.55 16.33 8.41
N PHE A 659 -18.12 15.40 9.18
CA PHE A 659 -19.30 14.65 8.78
C PHE A 659 -20.51 15.59 8.72
N LYS A 660 -21.13 15.65 7.55
CA LYS A 660 -22.38 16.41 7.33
C LYS A 660 -23.60 15.54 7.53
N GLN A 661 -23.44 14.25 7.33
CA GLN A 661 -24.45 13.22 7.56
C GLN A 661 -23.72 11.89 7.78
N PHE A 662 -24.18 11.10 8.76
CA PHE A 662 -23.77 9.71 8.96
C PHE A 662 -24.99 8.90 9.36
N LEU A 663 -25.56 8.19 8.40
CA LEU A 663 -26.76 7.38 8.60
C LEU A 663 -26.37 6.02 9.20
N TYR A 664 -26.91 5.74 10.38
CA TYR A 664 -26.71 4.51 11.12
C TYR A 664 -28.06 3.84 11.37
N ARG A 665 -28.16 2.55 11.02
CA ARG A 665 -29.34 1.75 11.36
C ARG A 665 -29.11 1.15 12.75
N ASP A 666 -29.93 1.56 13.71
CA ASP A 666 -29.88 1.02 15.07
C ASP A 666 -30.38 -0.43 15.07
N PRO A 667 -29.57 -1.42 15.48
CA PRO A 667 -29.99 -2.81 15.49
C PRO A 667 -31.13 -3.13 16.46
N ALA A 668 -31.30 -2.32 17.52
CA ALA A 668 -32.31 -2.53 18.55
C ALA A 668 -33.69 -2.03 18.10
N THR A 669 -33.74 -0.86 17.43
CA THR A 669 -35.00 -0.22 17.01
C THR A 669 -35.28 -0.39 15.52
N ASN A 670 -34.27 -0.79 14.73
CA ASN A 670 -34.27 -0.83 13.26
C ASN A 670 -34.49 0.54 12.60
N GLU A 671 -34.41 1.62 13.36
CA GLU A 671 -34.53 2.99 12.86
C GLU A 671 -33.21 3.49 12.26
N ILE A 672 -33.33 4.40 11.28
CA ILE A 672 -32.16 5.08 10.72
C ILE A 672 -32.03 6.42 11.42
N VAL A 673 -30.90 6.62 12.10
CA VAL A 673 -30.56 7.84 12.84
C VAL A 673 -29.32 8.51 12.25
N ASP A 674 -29.29 9.83 12.24
CA ASP A 674 -28.09 10.58 11.84
C ASP A 674 -27.15 10.78 13.04
N VAL A 675 -26.01 10.13 13.02
CA VAL A 675 -24.99 10.14 14.06
C VAL A 675 -23.73 10.91 13.66
N ALA A 676 -23.83 11.85 12.73
CA ALA A 676 -22.70 12.62 12.20
C ALA A 676 -21.85 13.31 13.28
N ARG A 677 -22.47 13.75 14.38
CA ARG A 677 -21.77 14.43 15.50
C ARG A 677 -20.89 13.47 16.33
N GLU A 678 -21.19 12.19 16.32
CA GLU A 678 -20.46 11.14 17.04
C GLU A 678 -19.39 10.48 16.16
N ALA A 679 -19.46 10.71 14.84
CA ALA A 679 -18.64 10.00 13.87
C ALA A 679 -17.20 10.54 13.85
N HIS A 680 -16.25 9.62 13.78
CA HIS A 680 -14.82 9.87 13.57
C HIS A 680 -14.41 9.42 12.18
N MET A 681 -13.51 10.15 11.52
CA MET A 681 -12.93 9.66 10.28
C MET A 681 -11.79 8.69 10.58
N PRO A 682 -11.93 7.39 10.22
CA PRO A 682 -10.90 6.40 10.51
C PRO A 682 -9.67 6.62 9.61
N GLN A 683 -8.50 6.20 10.11
CA GLN A 683 -7.21 6.25 9.41
C GLN A 683 -6.70 7.66 9.03
N VAL A 684 -7.35 8.72 9.50
CA VAL A 684 -6.92 10.11 9.28
C VAL A 684 -6.00 10.56 10.40
N SER A 685 -4.77 10.91 10.04
CA SER A 685 -3.93 11.78 10.85
C SER A 685 -4.26 13.24 10.50
N LYS A 686 -4.76 14.01 11.47
CA LYS A 686 -5.10 15.42 11.22
C LYS A 686 -3.89 16.27 10.85
N LEU A 687 -2.73 15.94 11.38
CA LEU A 687 -1.46 16.62 11.10
C LEU A 687 -0.37 15.57 10.91
N ASN A 688 0.32 15.64 9.79
CA ASN A 688 1.58 14.97 9.56
C ASN A 688 2.62 15.97 9.05
N ALA A 689 3.87 15.77 9.44
CA ALA A 689 4.97 16.63 9.04
C ALA A 689 6.26 15.81 8.94
N HIS A 690 7.14 16.25 8.06
CA HIS A 690 8.49 15.73 7.90
C HIS A 690 9.47 16.88 7.77
N VAL A 691 10.67 16.69 8.30
CA VAL A 691 11.83 17.53 8.03
C VAL A 691 13.07 16.66 7.91
N GLY A 692 13.82 16.86 6.83
CA GLY A 692 15.10 16.22 6.56
C GLY A 692 16.20 17.26 6.40
N ALA A 693 17.39 16.96 6.88
CA ALA A 693 18.58 17.78 6.69
C ALA A 693 19.74 16.89 6.28
N GLN A 694 20.41 17.28 5.21
CA GLN A 694 21.55 16.57 4.63
C GLN A 694 22.75 17.51 4.56
N TYR A 695 23.90 17.02 4.93
CA TYR A 695 25.20 17.64 4.70
C TYR A 695 26.03 16.72 3.82
N ALA A 696 26.54 17.23 2.70
CA ALA A 696 27.43 16.50 1.80
C ALA A 696 28.73 17.27 1.56
N THR A 697 29.87 16.60 1.62
CA THR A 697 31.18 17.22 1.40
C THR A 697 32.16 16.23 0.80
N ASP A 698 32.94 16.70 -0.18
CA ASP A 698 34.00 15.92 -0.77
C ASP A 698 35.19 15.82 0.19
N ILE A 699 35.73 14.63 0.30
CA ILE A 699 36.96 14.29 1.01
C ILE A 699 37.85 13.47 0.06
N THR A 700 39.09 13.21 0.43
CA THR A 700 40.03 12.47 -0.43
C THR A 700 39.54 11.09 -0.85
N ALA A 701 38.69 10.46 -0.03
CA ALA A 701 38.20 9.09 -0.28
C ALA A 701 36.86 9.05 -1.06
N GLY A 702 36.26 10.20 -1.38
CA GLY A 702 34.96 10.30 -2.03
C GLY A 702 34.08 11.39 -1.43
N THR A 703 32.77 11.29 -1.58
CA THR A 703 31.77 12.24 -1.04
C THR A 703 31.16 11.69 0.26
N LEU A 704 31.43 12.35 1.38
CA LEU A 704 30.82 12.03 2.68
C LEU A 704 29.47 12.74 2.79
N THR A 705 28.39 11.96 3.01
CA THR A 705 27.03 12.46 3.18
C THR A 705 26.47 12.02 4.54
N ALA A 706 26.01 12.99 5.33
CA ALA A 706 25.27 12.76 6.57
C ALA A 706 23.85 13.31 6.44
N ARG A 707 22.85 12.52 6.79
CA ARG A 707 21.45 12.91 6.72
C ARG A 707 20.69 12.47 7.97
N VAL A 708 19.77 13.34 8.43
CA VAL A 708 18.83 13.07 9.52
C VAL A 708 17.44 13.49 9.08
N ASP A 709 16.45 12.63 9.37
CA ASP A 709 15.03 12.85 9.02
C ASP A 709 14.18 12.64 10.27
N TYR A 710 13.25 13.56 10.49
CA TYR A 710 12.23 13.47 11.53
C TYR A 710 10.85 13.54 10.92
N ALA A 711 10.01 12.55 11.22
CA ALA A 711 8.61 12.51 10.79
C ALA A 711 7.67 12.45 11.99
N TYR A 712 6.63 13.29 11.95
CA TYR A 712 5.56 13.38 12.93
C TYR A 712 4.21 13.01 12.31
N ARG A 713 3.38 12.32 13.10
CA ARG A 713 1.99 12.02 12.75
C ARG A 713 1.11 12.11 14.00
N SER A 714 -0.01 12.82 13.93
CA SER A 714 -0.97 12.93 15.04
C SER A 714 -1.76 11.62 15.26
N LYS A 715 -2.54 11.56 16.36
CA LYS A 715 -3.40 10.41 16.73
C LYS A 715 -4.23 9.92 15.54
N ILE A 716 -4.37 8.59 15.40
CA ILE A 716 -5.25 7.93 14.43
C ILE A 716 -6.28 7.08 15.18
N ILE A 717 -7.54 7.16 14.74
CA ILE A 717 -8.67 6.33 15.18
C ILE A 717 -8.94 5.31 14.07
N PHE A 718 -9.35 4.09 14.42
CA PHE A 718 -9.50 3.01 13.45
C PHE A 718 -10.93 2.80 12.96
N TYR A 719 -11.95 3.19 13.75
CA TYR A 719 -13.35 2.98 13.41
C TYR A 719 -14.17 4.26 13.49
N PRO A 720 -15.27 4.36 12.70
CA PRO A 720 -16.02 5.60 12.63
C PRO A 720 -16.93 5.86 13.83
N LEU A 721 -17.41 4.82 14.54
CA LEU A 721 -18.38 4.96 15.63
C LEU A 721 -17.97 4.14 16.86
N ASP A 722 -17.89 4.78 18.01
CA ASP A 722 -17.58 4.10 19.27
C ASP A 722 -18.71 3.16 19.70
N ARG A 723 -19.98 3.45 19.33
CA ARG A 723 -21.12 2.56 19.63
C ARG A 723 -21.06 1.18 18.96
N THR A 724 -20.42 1.11 17.77
CA THR A 724 -20.18 -0.16 17.04
C THR A 724 -18.80 -0.74 17.31
N SER A 725 -17.91 0.05 17.89
CA SER A 725 -16.52 -0.30 18.16
C SER A 725 -16.11 0.25 19.54
N PRO A 726 -16.62 -0.35 20.63
CA PRO A 726 -16.47 0.20 21.99
C PRO A 726 -15.03 0.25 22.48
N PHE A 727 -14.12 -0.53 21.90
CA PHE A 727 -12.68 -0.50 22.21
C PHE A 727 -11.88 0.48 21.36
N ASN A 728 -12.54 1.28 20.50
CA ASN A 728 -11.90 2.15 19.51
C ASN A 728 -10.86 3.12 20.12
N ASN A 729 -11.15 3.65 21.33
CA ASN A 729 -10.21 4.51 22.04
C ASN A 729 -9.02 3.74 22.65
N ASP A 730 -9.21 2.49 23.06
CA ASP A 730 -8.15 1.65 23.61
C ASP A 730 -7.11 1.26 22.55
N ILE A 731 -7.58 1.02 21.33
CA ILE A 731 -6.74 0.62 20.20
C ILE A 731 -6.25 1.79 19.35
N ALA A 732 -6.61 3.04 19.63
CA ALA A 732 -6.20 4.20 18.88
C ALA A 732 -4.67 4.35 18.86
N ALA A 733 -4.10 4.64 17.67
CA ALA A 733 -2.68 4.93 17.56
C ALA A 733 -2.39 6.32 18.15
N ARG A 734 -1.42 6.39 19.06
CA ARG A 734 -0.96 7.65 19.65
C ARG A 734 -0.19 8.49 18.63
N PRO A 735 0.08 9.78 18.91
CA PRO A 735 1.01 10.55 18.10
C PRO A 735 2.34 9.81 17.92
N ASP A 736 2.88 9.86 16.72
CA ASP A 736 4.06 9.10 16.31
C ASP A 736 5.21 10.03 15.94
N HIS A 737 6.41 9.68 16.39
CA HIS A 737 7.63 10.45 16.20
C HIS A 737 8.71 9.52 15.67
N ASN A 738 9.00 9.55 14.37
CA ASN A 738 10.02 8.71 13.77
C ASN A 738 11.30 9.51 13.49
N LEU A 739 12.41 9.07 14.05
CA LEU A 739 13.73 9.62 13.77
C LEU A 739 14.53 8.60 12.97
N ARG A 740 15.12 9.06 11.86
CA ARG A 740 15.99 8.29 10.98
C ARG A 740 17.32 9.02 10.81
N ALA A 741 18.38 8.26 10.53
CA ALA A 741 19.69 8.84 10.19
C ALA A 741 20.42 7.91 9.22
N ARG A 742 21.27 8.51 8.37
CA ARG A 742 22.19 7.83 7.47
C ARG A 742 23.50 8.59 7.37
N LEU A 743 24.60 7.84 7.38
CA LEU A 743 25.92 8.34 7.02
C LEU A 743 26.45 7.45 5.90
N SER A 744 26.86 8.04 4.78
CA SER A 744 27.41 7.30 3.65
C SER A 744 28.66 7.98 3.10
N LEU A 745 29.51 7.17 2.50
CA LEU A 745 30.67 7.58 1.72
C LEU A 745 30.48 7.01 0.31
N SER A 746 30.25 7.88 -0.67
CA SER A 746 30.05 7.56 -2.07
C SER A 746 31.25 7.98 -2.93
N ASP A 747 31.19 7.67 -4.23
CA ASP A 747 32.21 7.98 -5.21
C ASP A 747 33.60 7.44 -4.90
N ILE A 748 33.67 6.38 -4.07
CA ILE A 748 34.90 5.67 -3.80
C ILE A 748 35.31 4.97 -5.10
N THR A 749 36.48 5.33 -5.65
CA THR A 749 36.99 4.73 -6.90
C THR A 749 37.36 3.26 -6.68
N LEU A 750 36.83 2.36 -7.50
CA LEU A 750 37.07 0.93 -7.48
C LEU A 750 37.41 0.46 -8.91
N GLY A 751 38.66 0.62 -9.31
CA GLY A 751 39.08 0.35 -10.69
C GLY A 751 38.33 1.25 -11.68
N ALA A 752 37.58 0.63 -12.62
CA ALA A 752 36.73 1.35 -13.58
C ALA A 752 35.36 1.74 -12.98
N GLY A 753 35.04 1.26 -11.78
CA GLY A 753 33.74 1.47 -11.14
C GLY A 753 33.79 2.41 -9.95
N LYS A 754 32.60 2.63 -9.38
CA LYS A 754 32.40 3.40 -8.15
C LYS A 754 31.76 2.53 -7.05
N MET A 755 32.10 2.84 -5.80
CA MET A 755 31.52 2.19 -4.63
C MET A 755 30.92 3.25 -3.68
N GLU A 756 29.82 2.91 -3.06
CA GLU A 756 29.22 3.60 -1.91
C GLU A 756 29.12 2.63 -0.73
N VAL A 757 29.42 3.10 0.46
CA VAL A 757 29.16 2.38 1.72
C VAL A 757 28.36 3.28 2.65
N GLY A 758 27.42 2.69 3.41
CA GLY A 758 26.56 3.47 4.30
C GLY A 758 26.19 2.72 5.58
N ILE A 759 25.97 3.49 6.62
CA ILE A 759 25.32 3.05 7.86
C ILE A 759 23.99 3.80 8.01
N TRP A 760 22.98 3.14 8.49
CA TRP A 760 21.63 3.71 8.61
C TRP A 760 20.92 3.24 9.87
N GLY A 761 19.93 4.03 10.30
CA GLY A 761 19.02 3.67 11.38
C GLY A 761 17.62 4.22 11.12
N ASP A 762 16.61 3.42 11.48
CA ASP A 762 15.19 3.78 11.43
C ASP A 762 14.53 3.53 12.78
N ASN A 763 13.51 4.34 13.11
CA ASN A 763 12.86 4.36 14.41
C ASN A 763 13.88 4.45 15.55
N LEU A 764 14.85 5.36 15.42
CA LEU A 764 15.95 5.51 16.40
C LEU A 764 15.46 5.84 17.81
N THR A 765 14.29 6.48 17.93
CA THR A 765 13.59 6.76 19.20
C THR A 765 12.89 5.52 19.77
N ASN A 766 12.88 4.41 19.04
CA ASN A 766 12.23 3.15 19.42
C ASN A 766 10.75 3.31 19.81
N GLN A 767 9.99 4.08 19.03
CA GLN A 767 8.57 4.28 19.25
C GLN A 767 7.81 2.94 19.21
N LYS A 768 6.94 2.74 20.20
CA LYS A 768 6.13 1.51 20.37
C LYS A 768 4.66 1.78 20.03
N ASN A 769 4.39 2.41 18.89
CA ASN A 769 3.05 2.81 18.52
C ASN A 769 2.29 1.69 17.81
N ILE A 770 0.95 1.71 17.94
CA ILE A 770 0.07 0.83 17.18
C ILE A 770 0.17 1.19 15.70
N ASP A 771 0.32 0.17 14.87
CA ASP A 771 0.35 0.31 13.42
C ASP A 771 -0.99 -0.02 12.79
N PHE A 772 -1.61 -1.12 13.20
CA PHE A 772 -2.93 -1.55 12.75
C PHE A 772 -3.70 -2.18 13.90
N ALA A 773 -5.03 -1.99 13.95
CA ALA A 773 -5.86 -2.54 15.02
C ALA A 773 -7.24 -2.95 14.52
N ILE A 774 -7.83 -3.94 15.21
CA ILE A 774 -9.19 -4.41 14.95
C ILE A 774 -9.95 -4.48 16.28
N ASP A 775 -11.16 -3.94 16.28
CA ASP A 775 -12.13 -4.08 17.36
C ASP A 775 -12.96 -5.34 17.12
N PHE A 776 -12.69 -6.37 17.90
CA PHE A 776 -13.44 -7.63 17.95
C PHE A 776 -14.42 -7.64 19.12
N SER A 777 -15.09 -6.54 19.40
CA SER A 777 -15.99 -6.44 20.56
C SER A 777 -17.11 -7.47 20.57
N GLY A 778 -17.61 -7.90 19.41
CA GLY A 778 -18.54 -9.02 19.30
C GLY A 778 -17.97 -10.38 19.74
N LEU A 779 -16.63 -10.50 19.85
CA LEU A 779 -15.91 -11.64 20.43
C LEU A 779 -15.32 -11.30 21.80
N GLY A 780 -15.63 -10.11 22.33
CA GLY A 780 -15.25 -9.68 23.66
C GLY A 780 -13.81 -9.15 23.80
N TYR A 781 -13.09 -8.82 22.73
CA TYR A 781 -11.74 -8.26 22.80
C TYR A 781 -11.44 -7.29 21.66
N ALA A 782 -10.32 -6.58 21.75
CA ALA A 782 -9.71 -5.89 20.63
C ALA A 782 -8.19 -6.13 20.64
N GLY A 783 -7.62 -6.13 19.45
CA GLY A 783 -6.20 -6.40 19.26
C GLY A 783 -5.53 -5.42 18.31
N ALA A 784 -4.20 -5.42 18.34
CA ALA A 784 -3.39 -4.57 17.48
C ALA A 784 -2.02 -5.17 17.15
N SER A 785 -1.49 -4.79 16.00
CA SER A 785 -0.07 -4.94 15.67
C SER A 785 0.66 -3.61 15.87
N PHE A 786 1.95 -3.69 16.16
CA PHE A 786 2.78 -2.54 16.47
C PHE A 786 3.79 -2.27 15.35
N LYS A 787 4.24 -1.01 15.26
CA LYS A 787 5.35 -0.61 14.41
C LYS A 787 6.60 -1.44 14.69
N GLN A 788 7.41 -1.58 13.65
CA GLN A 788 8.74 -2.18 13.79
C GLN A 788 9.53 -1.51 14.91
N PRO A 789 10.27 -2.27 15.72
CA PRO A 789 11.22 -1.70 16.66
C PRO A 789 12.31 -0.91 15.91
N ARG A 790 13.17 -0.21 16.66
CA ARG A 790 14.38 0.41 16.13
C ARG A 790 15.20 -0.61 15.35
N THR A 791 15.53 -0.25 14.10
CA THR A 791 16.42 -1.02 13.21
C THR A 791 17.61 -0.17 12.81
N TYR A 792 18.71 -0.82 12.52
CA TYR A 792 19.96 -0.21 12.03
C TYR A 792 20.75 -1.25 11.24
N GLY A 793 21.62 -0.79 10.38
CA GLY A 793 22.41 -1.67 9.55
C GLY A 793 23.43 -0.93 8.71
N VAL A 794 24.07 -1.70 7.85
CA VAL A 794 25.07 -1.26 6.88
C VAL A 794 24.65 -1.68 5.49
N ASP A 795 25.08 -0.96 4.48
CA ASP A 795 24.93 -1.38 3.07
C ASP A 795 26.13 -0.91 2.24
N ALA A 796 26.35 -1.60 1.12
CA ALA A 796 27.32 -1.22 0.12
C ALA A 796 26.69 -1.34 -1.28
N LYS A 797 27.07 -0.43 -2.17
CA LYS A 797 26.67 -0.35 -3.59
C LYS A 797 27.92 -0.27 -4.44
N ILE A 798 27.93 -0.99 -5.54
CA ILE A 798 28.98 -0.91 -6.58
C ILE A 798 28.32 -0.68 -7.93
N SER A 799 28.98 0.08 -8.80
CA SER A 799 28.49 0.34 -10.16
C SER A 799 29.64 0.42 -11.15
N PHE A 800 29.45 -0.13 -12.34
CA PHE A 800 30.41 -0.18 -13.44
C PHE A 800 29.77 0.27 -14.74
#